data_20d8bbb5433f715243b55f2271fbf5e9
#
_entry.id   20d8bbb5433f715243b55f2271fbf5e9
#
_cell.length_a   1.000
_cell.length_b   1.000
_cell.length_c   1.000
_cell.angle_alpha   90.00
_cell.angle_beta   90.00
_cell.angle_gamma   90.00
#
_symmetry.space_group_name_H-M   'P 1'
#
loop_
_entity.id
_entity.type
_entity.pdbx_description
1 polymer ?
#
loop_
_entity_poly.entity_id
_entity_poly.type
_entity_poly.pdbx_seq_one_letter_code
_entity_poly.pdbx_strand_id
1 'polypeptide(L)'
;MSIHGAVAAQTPAPAVVDANVTPYLPAFFAEYRPVTALDMIGRIPGFQFDGGSSARGLAGTAGNVLIDGERPPVRSDSLQSVLSRIPAAGVLRIDVVRSGAGGIDMQGKPVVANIIRKPDAGLSGSVSGSANLSTTGDFNPGLTIQVQRQSNGRLLDGSLQLSGFESNQDRFRERYAPDGRLLLLGVADGLFAQQSAKATGVYEGPLAGGRIRANSVLELEKEAYTEDEILVIPGGREETLSDDDELSFEAGLRWNRSLPMGMSLEVIGSQQMESEESIGKFDTPNFTSDTVSDETSSESIVSGGLKFAPLVTRFGSVSLETGSEVALNWVERSTAFRLNGSPVLLPGDATRVEELRNESFATSVWAPRPDLSIETTLRYERSRITATGSAGAGETELSFLKPRLNVSWTPRPGHQLVFKVERNVDQLSFGAFVASASFETGIFGRGNPDIRPAQIGLAQLRYEYVFDRQGSFVAELTHEDIEDVLGQVVVVETPPGATQPVRFNVTRNVGSARRDTARFTGRLPLDRYGVIGGILSGSVNWRVSETEDPVTFLDRRLSGEQPFGWSLGFSQNLVARRISWGVNASSGFYSRNFAPSSLSTNRSDPSASANITWRPDPNLSLSAGFSYSSKNESEFTLFGGPRNLAGPVYNEFSTGREALQAFVSARRSF
;
A
#
# COMPACT_ATOMS: atom_id res chain seq x y z
N MET A 1 -68.89 28.79 -6.00
CA MET A 1 -67.82 29.48 -6.69
C MET A 1 -66.54 29.23 -5.91
N SER A 2 -65.87 28.13 -6.22
CA SER A 2 -64.66 27.71 -5.53
C SER A 2 -63.46 28.02 -6.40
N ILE A 3 -62.56 28.86 -5.92
CA ILE A 3 -61.32 29.26 -6.60
C ILE A 3 -60.23 28.23 -6.22
N HIS A 4 -59.84 27.44 -7.17
CA HIS A 4 -58.66 26.57 -7.01
C HIS A 4 -57.42 27.38 -7.38
N GLY A 5 -56.61 27.72 -6.38
CA GLY A 5 -55.28 28.30 -6.58
C GLY A 5 -54.30 27.23 -7.05
N ALA A 6 -53.79 27.37 -8.25
CA ALA A 6 -52.67 26.54 -8.77
C ALA A 6 -51.38 26.90 -8.05
N VAL A 7 -50.83 26.00 -7.30
CA VAL A 7 -49.46 26.08 -6.78
C VAL A 7 -48.49 25.81 -7.94
N ALA A 8 -47.80 26.86 -8.36
CA ALA A 8 -46.73 26.75 -9.34
C ALA A 8 -45.56 25.97 -8.73
N ALA A 9 -45.25 24.82 -9.34
CA ALA A 9 -44.07 24.03 -9.01
C ALA A 9 -42.82 24.88 -9.36
N GLN A 10 -42.06 25.27 -8.36
CA GLN A 10 -40.76 25.89 -8.55
C GLN A 10 -39.83 24.88 -9.21
N THR A 11 -39.43 25.16 -10.44
CA THR A 11 -38.36 24.47 -11.12
C THR A 11 -37.07 24.63 -10.28
N PRO A 12 -36.39 23.55 -9.85
CA PRO A 12 -35.14 23.71 -9.11
C PRO A 12 -34.14 24.44 -9.99
N ALA A 13 -33.49 25.46 -9.43
CA ALA A 13 -32.43 26.19 -10.10
C ALA A 13 -31.36 25.18 -10.59
N PRO A 14 -30.78 25.36 -11.79
CA PRO A 14 -29.73 24.49 -12.28
C PRO A 14 -28.57 24.54 -11.27
N ALA A 15 -28.18 23.36 -10.75
CA ALA A 15 -27.01 23.24 -9.89
C ALA A 15 -25.82 23.87 -10.64
N VAL A 16 -25.14 24.82 -10.03
CA VAL A 16 -23.91 25.40 -10.56
C VAL A 16 -22.93 24.24 -10.66
N VAL A 17 -22.66 23.78 -11.89
CA VAL A 17 -21.64 22.75 -12.15
C VAL A 17 -20.30 23.40 -11.88
N ASP A 18 -19.66 23.02 -10.77
CA ASP A 18 -18.32 23.48 -10.45
C ASP A 18 -17.38 23.00 -11.57
N ALA A 19 -16.64 23.93 -12.18
CA ALA A 19 -15.76 23.64 -13.31
C ALA A 19 -14.66 22.60 -13.00
N ASN A 20 -14.42 22.34 -11.72
CA ASN A 20 -13.44 21.39 -11.22
C ASN A 20 -14.03 20.01 -10.87
N VAL A 21 -15.33 19.81 -11.08
CA VAL A 21 -15.99 18.51 -10.91
C VAL A 21 -16.45 18.00 -12.29
N THR A 22 -15.92 16.85 -12.69
CA THR A 22 -16.30 16.19 -13.94
C THR A 22 -17.15 14.96 -13.62
N PRO A 23 -18.48 14.97 -13.88
CA PRO A 23 -19.32 13.82 -13.65
C PRO A 23 -19.20 12.83 -14.81
N TYR A 24 -18.93 11.57 -14.49
CA TYR A 24 -18.95 10.43 -15.40
C TYR A 24 -20.20 9.60 -15.12
N LEU A 25 -21.16 9.65 -16.06
CA LEU A 25 -22.41 8.89 -15.98
C LEU A 25 -22.18 7.42 -16.42
N PRO A 26 -23.05 6.45 -16.03
CA PRO A 26 -22.93 5.07 -16.46
C PRO A 26 -22.87 4.88 -17.97
N ALA A 27 -23.49 5.78 -18.76
CA ALA A 27 -23.44 5.75 -20.22
C ALA A 27 -22.01 5.89 -20.78
N PHE A 28 -21.11 6.63 -20.09
CA PHE A 28 -19.71 6.73 -20.50
C PHE A 28 -19.00 5.37 -20.45
N PHE A 29 -19.37 4.54 -19.49
CA PHE A 29 -18.75 3.23 -19.26
C PHE A 29 -19.46 2.08 -20.00
N ALA A 30 -20.62 2.34 -20.62
CA ALA A 30 -21.49 1.30 -21.16
C ALA A 30 -20.78 0.42 -22.23
N GLU A 31 -19.90 1.00 -23.02
CA GLU A 31 -19.12 0.26 -24.04
C GLU A 31 -18.14 -0.75 -23.40
N TYR A 32 -17.65 -0.48 -22.18
CA TYR A 32 -16.70 -1.34 -21.46
C TYR A 32 -17.38 -2.43 -20.64
N ARG A 33 -18.72 -2.35 -20.47
CA ARG A 33 -19.51 -3.30 -19.65
C ARG A 33 -18.86 -3.56 -18.28
N PRO A 34 -18.64 -2.54 -17.47
CA PRO A 34 -18.04 -2.71 -16.16
C PRO A 34 -18.95 -3.59 -15.29
N VAL A 35 -18.35 -4.46 -14.50
CA VAL A 35 -19.06 -5.30 -13.52
C VAL A 35 -19.02 -4.63 -12.15
N THR A 36 -17.95 -3.91 -11.85
CA THR A 36 -17.70 -3.27 -10.56
C THR A 36 -17.37 -1.78 -10.70
N ALA A 37 -17.42 -1.05 -9.58
CA ALA A 37 -16.95 0.33 -9.52
C ALA A 37 -15.44 0.42 -9.79
N LEU A 38 -14.66 -0.58 -9.42
CA LEU A 38 -13.22 -0.65 -9.74
C LEU A 38 -12.99 -0.68 -11.25
N ASP A 39 -13.78 -1.46 -12.00
CA ASP A 39 -13.72 -1.47 -13.48
C ASP A 39 -14.00 -0.08 -14.05
N MET A 40 -14.95 0.67 -13.46
CA MET A 40 -15.29 2.02 -13.89
C MET A 40 -14.16 3.00 -13.61
N ILE A 41 -13.59 2.98 -12.40
CA ILE A 41 -12.49 3.85 -11.98
C ILE A 41 -11.28 3.69 -12.92
N GLY A 42 -10.92 2.48 -13.30
CA GLY A 42 -9.82 2.19 -14.23
C GLY A 42 -10.03 2.74 -15.65
N ARG A 43 -11.23 3.24 -15.97
CA ARG A 43 -11.55 3.84 -17.29
C ARG A 43 -11.56 5.37 -17.29
N ILE A 44 -11.43 6.02 -16.14
CA ILE A 44 -11.45 7.47 -16.02
C ILE A 44 -10.16 8.07 -16.57
N PRO A 45 -10.23 8.99 -17.55
CA PRO A 45 -9.06 9.62 -18.13
C PRO A 45 -8.31 10.48 -17.12
N GLY A 46 -6.97 10.37 -17.10
CA GLY A 46 -6.10 11.14 -16.20
C GLY A 46 -6.21 10.78 -14.72
N PHE A 47 -7.11 9.87 -14.34
CA PHE A 47 -7.22 9.37 -12.99
C PHE A 47 -6.26 8.19 -12.79
N GLN A 48 -5.38 8.31 -11.81
CA GLN A 48 -4.55 7.22 -11.32
C GLN A 48 -5.11 6.77 -9.97
N PHE A 49 -5.50 5.51 -9.88
CA PHE A 49 -5.97 4.95 -8.63
C PHE A 49 -4.84 4.89 -7.60
N ASP A 50 -5.11 5.43 -6.41
CA ASP A 50 -4.25 5.36 -5.25
C ASP A 50 -5.07 4.75 -4.11
N GLY A 51 -4.71 3.54 -3.72
CA GLY A 51 -5.40 2.79 -2.66
C GLY A 51 -5.14 3.30 -1.25
N GLY A 52 -4.22 4.25 -1.11
CA GLY A 52 -3.74 4.69 0.20
C GLY A 52 -2.57 3.85 0.70
N SER A 53 -2.20 4.02 1.94
CA SER A 53 -1.15 3.24 2.61
C SER A 53 -1.70 2.54 3.85
N SER A 54 -1.04 1.47 4.27
CA SER A 54 -1.32 0.74 5.50
C SER A 54 -0.62 1.33 6.74
N ALA A 55 -0.02 2.54 6.62
CA ALA A 55 0.63 3.19 7.75
C ALA A 55 -0.35 3.42 8.91
N ARG A 56 0.15 3.38 10.15
CA ARG A 56 -0.65 3.57 11.37
C ARG A 56 -1.29 4.97 11.41
N GLY A 57 -2.49 5.07 11.95
CA GLY A 57 -3.28 6.30 12.01
C GLY A 57 -4.17 6.51 10.78
N LEU A 58 -5.11 7.45 10.86
CA LEU A 58 -6.04 7.77 9.78
C LEU A 58 -5.53 8.89 8.88
N ALA A 59 -4.60 9.69 9.38
CA ALA A 59 -4.09 10.87 8.70
C ALA A 59 -3.03 10.50 7.65
N GLY A 60 -3.26 10.89 6.39
CA GLY A 60 -2.31 10.69 5.30
C GLY A 60 -2.29 9.29 4.67
N THR A 61 -3.03 8.34 5.23
CA THR A 61 -3.12 6.96 4.72
C THR A 61 -4.21 6.79 3.67
N ALA A 62 -5.12 7.73 3.56
CA ALA A 62 -6.30 7.64 2.71
C ALA A 62 -5.97 7.59 1.22
N GLY A 63 -6.65 6.70 0.51
CA GLY A 63 -6.65 6.65 -0.95
C GLY A 63 -7.37 7.84 -1.60
N ASN A 64 -7.39 7.86 -2.92
CA ASN A 64 -7.99 8.94 -3.69
C ASN A 64 -9.39 8.64 -4.25
N VAL A 65 -10.10 7.67 -3.65
CA VAL A 65 -11.50 7.38 -3.99
C VAL A 65 -12.39 7.52 -2.77
N LEU A 66 -13.51 8.21 -2.96
CA LEU A 66 -14.59 8.37 -1.99
C LEU A 66 -15.80 7.55 -2.42
N ILE A 67 -16.63 7.18 -1.47
CA ILE A 67 -17.93 6.54 -1.67
C ILE A 67 -18.97 7.40 -0.99
N ASP A 68 -19.90 7.97 -1.79
CA ASP A 68 -20.93 8.93 -1.32
C ASP A 68 -20.34 10.12 -0.53
N GLY A 69 -19.14 10.57 -0.91
CA GLY A 69 -18.44 11.69 -0.28
C GLY A 69 -17.55 11.31 0.90
N GLU A 70 -17.49 10.04 1.28
CA GLU A 70 -16.76 9.56 2.45
C GLU A 70 -15.65 8.56 2.09
N ARG A 71 -14.58 8.52 2.88
CA ARG A 71 -13.52 7.51 2.75
C ARG A 71 -13.84 6.29 3.61
N PRO A 72 -13.64 5.06 3.12
CA PRO A 72 -13.74 3.88 3.97
C PRO A 72 -12.78 3.97 5.16
N PRO A 73 -13.24 3.69 6.39
CA PRO A 73 -12.41 3.86 7.59
C PRO A 73 -11.50 2.66 7.90
N VAL A 74 -11.56 1.57 7.12
CA VAL A 74 -10.83 0.31 7.36
C VAL A 74 -9.60 0.24 6.49
N ARG A 75 -8.50 -0.26 7.03
CA ARG A 75 -7.21 -0.37 6.36
C ARG A 75 -6.90 -1.78 5.85
N SER A 76 -7.24 -2.82 6.60
CA SER A 76 -7.10 -4.22 6.18
C SER A 76 -8.07 -4.60 5.05
N ASP A 77 -9.18 -3.85 4.90
CA ASP A 77 -10.04 -3.94 3.72
C ASP A 77 -9.62 -2.90 2.68
N SER A 78 -8.68 -3.26 1.81
CA SER A 78 -8.11 -2.33 0.85
C SER A 78 -9.20 -1.61 0.03
N LEU A 79 -8.95 -0.34 -0.32
CA LEU A 79 -9.87 0.44 -1.16
C LEU A 79 -10.17 -0.28 -2.49
N GLN A 80 -9.21 -1.02 -3.04
CA GLN A 80 -9.40 -1.86 -4.22
C GLN A 80 -10.44 -2.96 -3.97
N SER A 81 -10.36 -3.65 -2.83
CA SER A 81 -11.33 -4.68 -2.43
C SER A 81 -12.72 -4.08 -2.24
N VAL A 82 -12.83 -2.95 -1.54
CA VAL A 82 -14.10 -2.22 -1.37
C VAL A 82 -14.74 -1.89 -2.71
N LEU A 83 -13.96 -1.33 -3.66
CA LEU A 83 -14.45 -0.95 -4.99
C LEU A 83 -14.84 -2.15 -5.85
N SER A 84 -14.17 -3.28 -5.68
CA SER A 84 -14.50 -4.53 -6.39
C SER A 84 -15.82 -5.14 -5.94
N ARG A 85 -16.28 -4.80 -4.73
CA ARG A 85 -17.57 -5.24 -4.17
C ARG A 85 -18.75 -4.36 -4.60
N ILE A 86 -18.54 -3.11 -4.99
CA ILE A 86 -19.63 -2.23 -5.45
C ILE A 86 -20.02 -2.61 -6.89
N PRO A 87 -21.23 -3.14 -7.14
CA PRO A 87 -21.67 -3.47 -8.49
C PRO A 87 -21.77 -2.19 -9.34
N ALA A 88 -21.29 -2.24 -10.58
CA ALA A 88 -21.40 -1.12 -11.53
C ALA A 88 -22.85 -0.67 -11.74
N ALA A 89 -23.81 -1.63 -11.72
CA ALA A 89 -25.24 -1.34 -11.79
C ALA A 89 -25.76 -0.50 -10.63
N GLY A 90 -25.13 -0.56 -9.45
CA GLY A 90 -25.43 0.24 -8.27
C GLY A 90 -24.82 1.65 -8.29
N VAL A 91 -23.96 1.96 -9.23
CA VAL A 91 -23.35 3.29 -9.37
C VAL A 91 -24.30 4.23 -10.11
N LEU A 92 -24.59 5.39 -9.53
CA LEU A 92 -25.36 6.46 -10.17
C LEU A 92 -24.47 7.32 -11.09
N ARG A 93 -23.28 7.70 -10.62
CA ARG A 93 -22.25 8.42 -11.34
C ARG A 93 -20.93 8.39 -10.56
N ILE A 94 -19.85 8.78 -11.22
CA ILE A 94 -18.56 9.02 -10.57
C ILE A 94 -18.18 10.47 -10.82
N ASP A 95 -18.06 11.25 -9.73
CA ASP A 95 -17.63 12.64 -9.79
C ASP A 95 -16.10 12.71 -9.60
N VAL A 96 -15.40 13.12 -10.63
CA VAL A 96 -13.94 13.34 -10.56
C VAL A 96 -13.70 14.79 -10.16
N VAL A 97 -13.13 14.93 -8.97
CA VAL A 97 -12.91 16.23 -8.32
C VAL A 97 -11.43 16.58 -8.43
N ARG A 98 -11.19 17.77 -8.96
CA ARG A 98 -9.88 18.40 -9.05
C ARG A 98 -9.90 19.67 -8.20
N SER A 99 -8.84 19.94 -7.47
CA SER A 99 -8.68 21.19 -6.72
C SER A 99 -9.70 21.48 -5.60
N GLY A 100 -10.10 20.50 -4.80
CA GLY A 100 -10.93 20.75 -3.59
C GLY A 100 -12.33 21.32 -3.86
N ALA A 101 -12.80 21.24 -5.11
CA ALA A 101 -14.13 21.65 -5.52
C ALA A 101 -15.22 20.89 -4.76
N GLY A 102 -16.40 21.50 -4.62
CA GLY A 102 -17.55 20.88 -3.93
C GLY A 102 -17.35 20.70 -2.43
N GLY A 103 -16.30 21.30 -1.84
CA GLY A 103 -16.02 21.16 -0.41
C GLY A 103 -15.51 19.79 0.02
N ILE A 104 -14.98 19.00 -0.91
CA ILE A 104 -14.34 17.71 -0.64
C ILE A 104 -12.92 17.95 -0.13
N ASP A 105 -12.58 17.35 1.01
CA ASP A 105 -11.20 17.30 1.50
C ASP A 105 -10.38 16.37 0.59
N MET A 106 -9.41 16.94 -0.11
CA MET A 106 -8.52 16.23 -1.02
C MET A 106 -7.42 15.46 -0.28
N GLN A 107 -7.16 15.79 0.98
CA GLN A 107 -6.03 15.27 1.78
C GLN A 107 -4.69 15.31 1.03
N GLY A 108 -4.46 16.39 0.27
CA GLY A 108 -3.24 16.55 -0.55
C GLY A 108 -3.21 15.70 -1.82
N LYS A 109 -4.27 14.97 -2.16
CA LYS A 109 -4.35 14.24 -3.43
C LYS A 109 -4.70 15.22 -4.55
N PRO A 110 -4.05 15.15 -5.72
CA PRO A 110 -4.30 16.08 -6.82
C PRO A 110 -5.66 15.87 -7.49
N VAL A 111 -6.16 14.63 -7.47
CA VAL A 111 -7.45 14.23 -8.07
C VAL A 111 -8.10 13.18 -7.18
N VAL A 112 -9.39 13.35 -6.91
CA VAL A 112 -10.21 12.42 -6.15
C VAL A 112 -11.40 11.99 -6.98
N ALA A 113 -11.74 10.70 -6.99
CA ALA A 113 -12.96 10.18 -7.58
C ALA A 113 -13.98 9.89 -6.50
N ASN A 114 -15.19 10.44 -6.60
CA ASN A 114 -16.28 10.20 -5.68
C ASN A 114 -17.34 9.35 -6.36
N ILE A 115 -17.51 8.12 -5.91
CA ILE A 115 -18.52 7.19 -6.40
C ILE A 115 -19.84 7.49 -5.70
N ILE A 116 -20.83 7.94 -6.46
CA ILE A 116 -22.17 8.17 -5.95
C ILE A 116 -23.02 6.93 -6.28
N ARG A 117 -23.52 6.27 -5.23
CA ARG A 117 -24.34 5.06 -5.33
C ARG A 117 -25.83 5.40 -5.51
N LYS A 118 -26.58 4.51 -6.11
CA LYS A 118 -28.05 4.57 -6.14
C LYS A 118 -28.60 4.33 -4.73
N PRO A 119 -29.60 5.09 -4.27
CA PRO A 119 -30.10 4.96 -2.87
C PRO A 119 -30.80 3.64 -2.56
N ASP A 120 -31.39 2.98 -3.56
CA ASP A 120 -32.16 1.74 -3.40
C ASP A 120 -31.80 0.77 -4.53
N ALA A 121 -30.68 0.04 -4.37
CA ALA A 121 -30.22 -0.94 -5.35
C ALA A 121 -30.81 -2.35 -5.12
N GLY A 122 -31.52 -2.58 -4.02
CA GLY A 122 -32.12 -3.88 -3.69
C GLY A 122 -31.11 -4.90 -3.16
N LEU A 123 -31.40 -6.18 -3.43
CA LEU A 123 -30.48 -7.30 -3.16
C LEU A 123 -29.63 -7.54 -4.41
N SER A 124 -28.33 -7.66 -4.22
CA SER A 124 -27.37 -8.03 -5.26
C SER A 124 -26.22 -8.81 -4.65
N GLY A 125 -25.51 -9.54 -5.46
CA GLY A 125 -24.37 -10.31 -5.02
C GLY A 125 -23.53 -10.82 -6.17
N SER A 126 -22.42 -11.49 -5.85
CA SER A 126 -21.59 -12.15 -6.83
C SER A 126 -20.86 -13.34 -6.23
N VAL A 127 -20.59 -14.32 -7.09
CA VAL A 127 -19.67 -15.43 -6.81
C VAL A 127 -18.60 -15.38 -7.86
N SER A 128 -17.33 -15.43 -7.45
CA SER A 128 -16.18 -15.52 -8.37
C SER A 128 -15.23 -16.62 -7.94
N GLY A 129 -14.79 -17.40 -8.90
CA GLY A 129 -13.73 -18.39 -8.73
C GLY A 129 -12.56 -18.07 -9.67
N SER A 130 -11.34 -18.32 -9.22
CA SER A 130 -10.10 -18.17 -9.98
C SER A 130 -9.14 -19.31 -9.73
N ALA A 131 -8.28 -19.58 -10.69
CA ALA A 131 -7.15 -20.48 -10.54
C ALA A 131 -5.99 -19.97 -11.37
N ASN A 132 -4.78 -20.00 -10.80
CA ASN A 132 -3.54 -19.80 -11.52
C ASN A 132 -2.73 -21.08 -11.51
N LEU A 133 -2.08 -21.39 -12.62
CA LEU A 133 -1.21 -22.55 -12.81
C LEU A 133 0.12 -22.05 -13.38
N SER A 134 1.21 -22.52 -12.82
CA SER A 134 2.56 -22.18 -13.26
C SER A 134 3.27 -23.36 -13.91
N THR A 135 4.22 -23.08 -14.79
CA THR A 135 5.15 -24.09 -15.32
C THR A 135 6.08 -24.67 -14.26
N THR A 136 6.19 -24.00 -13.12
CA THR A 136 6.92 -24.48 -11.93
C THR A 136 6.08 -25.36 -11.03
N GLY A 137 4.79 -25.59 -11.37
CA GLY A 137 3.89 -26.47 -10.64
C GLY A 137 2.99 -25.77 -9.62
N ASP A 138 3.08 -24.44 -9.47
CA ASP A 138 2.26 -23.67 -8.53
C ASP A 138 0.78 -23.73 -8.88
N PHE A 139 -0.08 -23.85 -7.86
CA PHE A 139 -1.53 -23.83 -8.00
C PHE A 139 -2.15 -22.82 -7.02
N ASN A 140 -2.71 -21.72 -7.53
CA ASN A 140 -3.24 -20.63 -6.75
C ASN A 140 -4.76 -20.50 -6.95
N PRO A 141 -5.59 -21.21 -6.16
CA PRO A 141 -7.05 -21.12 -6.20
C PRO A 141 -7.57 -19.88 -5.47
N GLY A 142 -8.72 -19.39 -5.89
CA GLY A 142 -9.43 -18.33 -5.19
C GLY A 142 -10.94 -18.47 -5.34
N LEU A 143 -11.68 -18.19 -4.26
CA LEU A 143 -13.14 -18.13 -4.23
C LEU A 143 -13.56 -16.88 -3.46
N THR A 144 -14.44 -16.07 -4.06
CA THR A 144 -15.05 -14.93 -3.37
C THR A 144 -16.56 -14.99 -3.52
N ILE A 145 -17.26 -14.88 -2.40
CA ILE A 145 -18.71 -14.77 -2.34
C ILE A 145 -19.04 -13.43 -1.70
N GLN A 146 -19.94 -12.68 -2.30
CA GLN A 146 -20.39 -11.40 -1.79
C GLN A 146 -21.90 -11.29 -1.91
N VAL A 147 -22.53 -10.70 -0.89
CA VAL A 147 -23.96 -10.37 -0.87
C VAL A 147 -24.13 -8.99 -0.25
N GLN A 148 -24.87 -8.13 -0.93
CA GLN A 148 -25.26 -6.84 -0.38
C GLN A 148 -26.77 -6.61 -0.51
N ARG A 149 -27.33 -5.90 0.44
CA ARG A 149 -28.71 -5.41 0.42
C ARG A 149 -28.74 -3.92 0.71
N GLN A 150 -29.31 -3.16 -0.20
CA GLN A 150 -29.48 -1.73 -0.04
C GLN A 150 -30.96 -1.37 -0.19
N SER A 151 -31.55 -0.83 0.89
CA SER A 151 -32.95 -0.42 0.91
C SER A 151 -33.21 0.61 2.01
N ASN A 152 -34.10 1.58 1.75
CA ASN A 152 -34.49 2.61 2.71
C ASN A 152 -33.30 3.37 3.31
N GLY A 153 -32.30 3.68 2.52
CA GLY A 153 -31.09 4.38 2.96
C GLY A 153 -30.17 3.59 3.90
N ARG A 154 -30.35 2.26 3.99
CA ARG A 154 -29.50 1.33 4.73
C ARG A 154 -28.79 0.41 3.77
N LEU A 155 -27.52 0.10 4.07
CA LEU A 155 -26.71 -0.90 3.39
C LEU A 155 -26.29 -1.97 4.39
N LEU A 156 -26.42 -3.23 3.98
CA LEU A 156 -25.74 -4.38 4.56
C LEU A 156 -24.92 -5.03 3.45
N ASP A 157 -23.64 -5.20 3.66
CA ASP A 157 -22.73 -5.88 2.74
C ASP A 157 -21.92 -6.91 3.52
N GLY A 158 -21.74 -8.08 2.95
CA GLY A 158 -20.91 -9.14 3.51
C GLY A 158 -20.15 -9.88 2.42
N SER A 159 -18.90 -10.22 2.67
CA SER A 159 -18.11 -11.05 1.76
C SER A 159 -17.27 -12.08 2.49
N LEU A 160 -17.07 -13.21 1.82
CA LEU A 160 -16.11 -14.26 2.22
C LEU A 160 -15.16 -14.49 1.05
N GLN A 161 -13.88 -14.42 1.32
CA GLN A 161 -12.81 -14.73 0.38
C GLN A 161 -11.98 -15.88 0.95
N LEU A 162 -11.73 -16.88 0.12
CA LEU A 162 -10.83 -17.99 0.38
C LEU A 162 -9.77 -17.97 -0.71
N SER A 163 -8.51 -18.01 -0.36
CA SER A 163 -7.40 -18.04 -1.32
C SER A 163 -6.29 -18.98 -0.88
N GLY A 164 -5.69 -19.65 -1.87
CA GLY A 164 -4.43 -20.36 -1.73
C GLY A 164 -3.40 -19.73 -2.66
N PHE A 165 -2.17 -19.66 -2.21
CA PHE A 165 -1.04 -19.21 -3.01
C PHE A 165 0.12 -20.16 -2.79
N GLU A 166 0.72 -20.64 -3.87
CA GLU A 166 1.94 -21.44 -3.88
C GLU A 166 2.94 -20.78 -4.82
N SER A 167 4.20 -20.82 -4.45
CA SER A 167 5.30 -20.34 -5.29
C SER A 167 6.52 -21.22 -5.08
N ASN A 168 6.91 -21.95 -6.13
CA ASN A 168 8.16 -22.68 -6.13
C ASN A 168 9.33 -21.70 -6.16
N GLN A 169 10.18 -21.81 -5.14
CA GLN A 169 11.33 -20.95 -4.87
C GLN A 169 12.66 -21.65 -5.24
N ASP A 170 12.60 -22.54 -6.22
CA ASP A 170 13.78 -23.26 -6.68
C ASP A 170 14.89 -22.30 -7.07
N ARG A 171 16.09 -22.57 -6.59
CA ARG A 171 17.24 -21.69 -6.86
C ARG A 171 18.53 -22.49 -7.02
N PHE A 172 19.45 -21.88 -7.75
CA PHE A 172 20.81 -22.29 -7.88
C PHE A 172 21.70 -21.30 -7.14
N ARG A 173 22.59 -21.79 -6.27
CA ARG A 173 23.42 -20.97 -5.39
C ARG A 173 24.90 -21.28 -5.59
N GLU A 174 25.71 -20.25 -5.80
CA GLU A 174 27.16 -20.33 -5.92
C GLU A 174 27.81 -19.34 -4.95
N ARG A 175 28.77 -19.81 -4.16
CA ARG A 175 29.52 -18.97 -3.22
C ARG A 175 31.01 -19.06 -3.52
N TYR A 176 31.64 -17.89 -3.66
CA TYR A 176 33.05 -17.76 -4.03
C TYR A 176 33.84 -17.04 -2.94
N ALA A 177 35.05 -17.55 -2.62
CA ALA A 177 36.03 -16.82 -1.83
C ALA A 177 36.53 -15.57 -2.61
N PRO A 178 37.13 -14.59 -1.93
CA PRO A 178 37.70 -13.39 -2.60
C PRO A 178 38.75 -13.68 -3.67
N ASP A 179 39.41 -14.82 -3.56
CA ASP A 179 40.41 -15.29 -4.55
C ASP A 179 39.78 -15.98 -5.77
N GLY A 180 38.43 -16.06 -5.82
CA GLY A 180 37.68 -16.71 -6.91
C GLY A 180 37.47 -18.21 -6.73
N ARG A 181 37.95 -18.82 -5.65
CA ARG A 181 37.75 -20.24 -5.36
C ARG A 181 36.29 -20.50 -4.98
N LEU A 182 35.67 -21.51 -5.63
CA LEU A 182 34.31 -21.94 -5.33
C LEU A 182 34.28 -22.60 -3.93
N LEU A 183 33.43 -22.06 -3.05
CA LEU A 183 33.22 -22.52 -1.68
C LEU A 183 31.95 -23.36 -1.54
N LEU A 184 30.89 -22.98 -2.28
CA LEU A 184 29.60 -23.65 -2.24
C LEU A 184 29.01 -23.68 -3.64
N LEU A 185 28.44 -24.83 -3.98
CA LEU A 185 27.56 -25.03 -5.12
C LEU A 185 26.33 -25.76 -4.59
N GLY A 186 25.19 -25.11 -4.61
CA GLY A 186 23.92 -25.60 -4.07
C GLY A 186 22.80 -25.57 -5.10
N VAL A 187 21.90 -26.54 -5.00
CA VAL A 187 20.64 -26.59 -5.74
C VAL A 187 19.53 -26.74 -4.71
N ALA A 188 18.70 -25.74 -4.60
CA ALA A 188 17.59 -25.70 -3.65
C ALA A 188 16.26 -25.97 -4.37
N ASP A 189 15.42 -26.77 -3.73
CA ASP A 189 14.00 -26.97 -4.05
C ASP A 189 13.21 -26.33 -2.92
N GLY A 190 12.63 -25.16 -3.19
CA GLY A 190 11.91 -24.36 -2.21
C GLY A 190 10.44 -24.24 -2.56
N LEU A 191 9.56 -24.30 -1.56
CA LEU A 191 8.13 -24.07 -1.69
C LEU A 191 7.66 -23.07 -0.64
N PHE A 192 7.08 -21.98 -1.10
CA PHE A 192 6.27 -21.08 -0.28
C PHE A 192 4.79 -21.39 -0.52
N ALA A 193 4.03 -21.59 0.54
CA ALA A 193 2.59 -21.81 0.50
C ALA A 193 1.86 -20.90 1.47
N GLN A 194 0.77 -20.30 1.04
CA GLN A 194 -0.07 -19.43 1.85
C GLN A 194 -1.54 -19.83 1.68
N GLN A 195 -2.29 -19.84 2.76
CA GLN A 195 -3.75 -20.04 2.77
C GLN A 195 -4.38 -18.91 3.56
N SER A 196 -5.41 -18.28 3.00
CA SER A 196 -6.11 -17.17 3.66
C SER A 196 -7.62 -17.36 3.57
N ALA A 197 -8.29 -17.05 4.68
CA ALA A 197 -9.74 -16.94 4.79
C ALA A 197 -10.10 -15.59 5.38
N LYS A 198 -10.76 -14.74 4.59
CA LYS A 198 -11.11 -13.36 4.95
C LYS A 198 -12.63 -13.14 4.88
N ALA A 199 -13.21 -12.72 6.00
CA ALA A 199 -14.61 -12.33 6.10
C ALA A 199 -14.72 -10.82 6.32
N THR A 200 -15.60 -10.15 5.55
CA THR A 200 -15.87 -8.73 5.75
C THR A 200 -17.34 -8.47 5.97
N GLY A 201 -17.67 -7.47 6.79
CA GLY A 201 -19.04 -7.01 7.03
C GLY A 201 -19.10 -5.49 7.02
N VAL A 202 -20.14 -4.91 6.39
CA VAL A 202 -20.39 -3.46 6.39
C VAL A 202 -21.85 -3.20 6.68
N TYR A 203 -22.11 -2.27 7.59
CA TYR A 203 -23.43 -1.69 7.83
C TYR A 203 -23.38 -0.17 7.62
N GLU A 204 -24.32 0.37 6.86
CA GLU A 204 -24.55 1.81 6.79
C GLU A 204 -26.03 2.11 7.06
N GLY A 205 -26.29 3.21 7.78
CA GLY A 205 -27.68 3.61 8.03
C GLY A 205 -27.81 4.89 8.86
N PRO A 206 -29.03 5.35 9.09
CA PRO A 206 -29.29 6.48 9.96
C PRO A 206 -29.07 6.11 11.44
N LEU A 207 -28.41 6.97 12.20
CA LEU A 207 -28.20 6.83 13.64
C LEU A 207 -28.11 8.20 14.31
N ALA A 208 -28.90 8.43 15.39
CA ALA A 208 -28.84 9.61 16.26
C ALA A 208 -28.83 10.95 15.48
N GLY A 209 -29.66 11.07 14.45
CA GLY A 209 -29.78 12.26 13.61
C GLY A 209 -28.64 12.48 12.62
N GLY A 210 -27.77 11.49 12.45
CA GLY A 210 -26.70 11.41 11.47
C GLY A 210 -26.74 10.12 10.68
N ARG A 211 -25.62 9.79 10.01
CA ARG A 211 -25.37 8.50 9.36
C ARG A 211 -24.22 7.80 10.04
N ILE A 212 -24.34 6.51 10.20
CA ILE A 212 -23.27 5.62 10.65
C ILE A 212 -22.85 4.70 9.52
N ARG A 213 -21.56 4.45 9.43
CA ARG A 213 -20.94 3.33 8.70
C ARG A 213 -20.11 2.55 9.70
N ALA A 214 -20.42 1.28 9.85
CA ALA A 214 -19.63 0.33 10.63
C ALA A 214 -19.15 -0.76 9.71
N ASN A 215 -17.91 -1.20 9.87
CA ASN A 215 -17.31 -2.28 9.10
C ASN A 215 -16.41 -3.13 9.97
N SER A 216 -16.26 -4.39 9.60
CA SER A 216 -15.38 -5.33 10.28
C SER A 216 -14.70 -6.24 9.26
N VAL A 217 -13.50 -6.66 9.60
CA VAL A 217 -12.70 -7.65 8.86
C VAL A 217 -12.19 -8.67 9.86
N LEU A 218 -12.28 -9.93 9.51
CA LEU A 218 -11.62 -11.04 10.19
C LEU A 218 -10.83 -11.81 9.14
N GLU A 219 -9.55 -12.02 9.38
CA GLU A 219 -8.65 -12.76 8.50
C GLU A 219 -7.88 -13.80 9.28
N LEU A 220 -7.83 -15.00 8.72
CA LEU A 220 -7.01 -16.09 9.16
C LEU A 220 -6.03 -16.37 8.04
N GLU A 221 -4.74 -16.34 8.34
CA GLU A 221 -3.69 -16.59 7.37
C GLU A 221 -2.73 -17.64 7.93
N LYS A 222 -2.33 -18.54 7.06
CA LYS A 222 -1.30 -19.54 7.36
C LYS A 222 -0.29 -19.53 6.23
N GLU A 223 0.96 -19.30 6.58
CA GLU A 223 2.09 -19.34 5.67
C GLU A 223 3.03 -20.49 6.03
N ALA A 224 3.60 -21.13 5.03
CA ALA A 224 4.63 -22.14 5.20
C ALA A 224 5.70 -21.96 4.14
N TYR A 225 6.95 -22.00 4.55
CA TYR A 225 8.10 -22.05 3.65
C TYR A 225 8.93 -23.28 3.98
N THR A 226 9.22 -24.07 2.97
CA THR A 226 10.15 -25.20 3.07
C THR A 226 11.20 -25.07 1.97
N GLU A 227 12.45 -25.34 2.29
CA GLU A 227 13.53 -25.41 1.31
C GLU A 227 14.45 -26.57 1.67
N ASP A 228 14.79 -27.35 0.66
CA ASP A 228 15.72 -28.45 0.72
C ASP A 228 16.85 -28.19 -0.27
N GLU A 229 18.04 -27.89 0.23
CA GLU A 229 19.20 -27.57 -0.60
C GLU A 229 20.22 -28.69 -0.56
N ILE A 230 20.53 -29.23 -1.72
CA ILE A 230 21.62 -30.18 -1.92
C ILE A 230 22.89 -29.40 -2.19
N LEU A 231 23.86 -29.49 -1.29
CA LEU A 231 25.18 -28.93 -1.45
C LEU A 231 26.08 -29.91 -2.25
N VAL A 232 26.30 -29.58 -3.52
CA VAL A 232 27.24 -30.34 -4.37
C VAL A 232 28.68 -30.08 -3.90
N ILE A 233 28.98 -28.89 -3.47
CA ILE A 233 30.22 -28.43 -2.85
C ILE A 233 29.86 -27.64 -1.60
N PRO A 234 30.40 -27.98 -0.42
CA PRO A 234 31.40 -29.03 -0.09
C PRO A 234 30.83 -30.45 0.00
N GLY A 235 29.54 -30.61 -0.22
CA GLY A 235 28.75 -31.81 -0.01
C GLY A 235 27.95 -31.72 1.27
N GLY A 236 26.69 -32.20 1.21
CA GLY A 236 25.77 -32.15 2.34
C GLY A 236 24.36 -31.73 1.93
N ARG A 237 23.56 -31.40 2.91
CA ARG A 237 22.18 -30.94 2.74
C ARG A 237 21.88 -29.84 3.77
N GLU A 238 21.18 -28.81 3.35
CA GLU A 238 20.61 -27.77 4.20
C GLU A 238 19.09 -27.82 4.09
N GLU A 239 18.39 -27.71 5.21
CA GLU A 239 16.92 -27.68 5.25
C GLU A 239 16.47 -26.41 5.98
N THR A 240 15.53 -25.69 5.38
CA THR A 240 14.87 -24.53 5.98
C THR A 240 13.38 -24.79 6.06
N LEU A 241 12.79 -24.49 7.22
CA LEU A 241 11.35 -24.50 7.44
C LEU A 241 10.95 -23.21 8.14
N SER A 242 9.90 -22.56 7.67
CA SER A 242 9.17 -21.52 8.40
C SER A 242 7.68 -21.80 8.32
N ASP A 243 7.01 -21.78 9.46
CA ASP A 243 5.55 -21.83 9.58
C ASP A 243 5.09 -20.57 10.32
N ASP A 244 4.14 -19.85 9.76
CA ASP A 244 3.60 -18.62 10.32
C ASP A 244 2.06 -18.71 10.31
N ASP A 245 1.44 -18.62 11.49
CA ASP A 245 -0.02 -18.62 11.68
C ASP A 245 -0.45 -17.22 12.18
N GLU A 246 -1.31 -16.53 11.44
CA GLU A 246 -1.78 -15.19 11.76
C GLU A 246 -3.31 -15.16 11.90
N LEU A 247 -3.78 -14.48 12.95
CA LEU A 247 -5.16 -14.07 13.14
C LEU A 247 -5.22 -12.56 13.23
N SER A 248 -5.93 -11.90 12.31
CA SER A 248 -6.17 -10.47 12.35
C SER A 248 -7.65 -10.13 12.41
N PHE A 249 -7.98 -9.11 13.21
CA PHE A 249 -9.31 -8.56 13.35
C PHE A 249 -9.24 -7.03 13.25
N GLU A 250 -10.12 -6.44 12.44
CA GLU A 250 -10.30 -5.00 12.39
C GLU A 250 -11.79 -4.63 12.46
N ALA A 251 -12.09 -3.59 13.23
CA ALA A 251 -13.42 -2.96 13.28
C ALA A 251 -13.27 -1.45 13.12
N GLY A 252 -14.09 -0.87 12.26
CA GLY A 252 -14.15 0.57 12.02
C GLY A 252 -15.56 1.11 12.16
N LEU A 253 -15.66 2.34 12.65
CA LEU A 253 -16.91 3.06 12.80
C LEU A 253 -16.71 4.50 12.36
N ARG A 254 -17.60 5.00 11.51
CA ARG A 254 -17.69 6.42 11.17
C ARG A 254 -19.11 6.89 11.38
N TRP A 255 -19.26 8.03 12.06
CA TRP A 255 -20.54 8.68 12.25
C TRP A 255 -20.44 10.14 11.82
N ASN A 256 -21.36 10.54 10.94
CA ASN A 256 -21.42 11.89 10.39
C ASN A 256 -22.78 12.52 10.73
N ARG A 257 -22.76 13.77 11.15
CA ARG A 257 -23.96 14.53 11.43
C ARG A 257 -23.87 15.97 10.94
N SER A 258 -24.91 16.42 10.23
CA SER A 258 -25.09 17.85 9.94
C SER A 258 -25.51 18.59 11.21
N LEU A 259 -24.87 19.73 11.46
CA LEU A 259 -25.12 20.63 12.58
C LEU A 259 -25.78 21.93 12.08
N PRO A 260 -26.36 22.74 12.99
CA PRO A 260 -26.83 24.09 12.64
C PRO A 260 -25.73 24.93 11.96
N MET A 261 -26.13 25.97 11.23
CA MET A 261 -25.25 26.89 10.49
C MET A 261 -24.45 26.21 9.37
N GLY A 262 -24.91 25.06 8.85
CA GLY A 262 -24.26 24.35 7.75
C GLY A 262 -22.94 23.67 8.11
N MET A 263 -22.67 23.48 9.39
CA MET A 263 -21.52 22.71 9.85
C MET A 263 -21.79 21.21 9.76
N SER A 264 -20.74 20.39 9.76
CA SER A 264 -20.83 18.95 9.92
C SER A 264 -19.80 18.44 10.93
N LEU A 265 -20.22 17.48 11.73
CA LEU A 265 -19.40 16.75 12.70
C LEU A 265 -19.16 15.34 12.17
N GLU A 266 -17.91 14.92 12.20
CA GLU A 266 -17.48 13.57 11.93
C GLU A 266 -16.80 12.96 13.16
N VAL A 267 -17.10 11.70 13.47
CA VAL A 267 -16.42 10.91 14.49
C VAL A 267 -16.03 9.58 13.86
N ILE A 268 -14.77 9.19 14.02
CA ILE A 268 -14.24 7.92 13.52
C ILE A 268 -13.65 7.17 14.71
N GLY A 269 -13.94 5.88 14.81
CA GLY A 269 -13.28 4.92 15.69
C GLY A 269 -12.75 3.76 14.88
N SER A 270 -11.56 3.26 15.20
CA SER A 270 -10.99 2.07 14.61
C SER A 270 -10.26 1.26 15.65
N GLN A 271 -10.40 -0.06 15.59
CA GLN A 271 -9.67 -1.04 16.39
C GLN A 271 -9.11 -2.10 15.47
N GLN A 272 -7.80 -2.34 15.56
CA GLN A 272 -7.12 -3.46 14.92
C GLN A 272 -6.41 -4.30 15.97
N MET A 273 -6.45 -5.61 15.82
CA MET A 273 -5.73 -6.59 16.64
C MET A 273 -5.15 -7.65 15.72
N GLU A 274 -3.94 -8.08 16.00
CA GLU A 274 -3.23 -9.10 15.25
C GLU A 274 -2.47 -10.00 16.22
N SER A 275 -2.46 -11.29 15.97
CA SER A 275 -1.71 -12.28 16.71
C SER A 275 -1.04 -13.21 15.71
N GLU A 276 0.26 -13.36 15.82
CA GLU A 276 1.12 -14.15 14.95
C GLU A 276 1.96 -15.12 15.80
N GLU A 277 2.00 -16.39 15.39
CA GLU A 277 2.94 -17.38 15.88
C GLU A 277 3.83 -17.81 14.73
N SER A 278 5.16 -17.72 14.88
CA SER A 278 6.14 -18.03 13.85
C SER A 278 7.14 -19.06 14.37
N ILE A 279 7.37 -20.11 13.59
CA ILE A 279 8.34 -21.17 13.87
C ILE A 279 9.33 -21.24 12.72
N GLY A 280 10.61 -21.02 12.98
CA GLY A 280 11.69 -21.16 12.02
C GLY A 280 12.67 -22.25 12.42
N LYS A 281 13.09 -23.09 11.47
CA LYS A 281 14.14 -24.10 11.64
C LYS A 281 15.11 -24.03 10.48
N PHE A 282 16.40 -24.15 10.80
CA PHE A 282 17.45 -24.22 9.81
C PHE A 282 18.46 -25.26 10.22
N ASP A 283 18.54 -26.33 9.43
CA ASP A 283 19.40 -27.47 9.65
C ASP A 283 20.50 -27.52 8.60
N THR A 284 21.73 -27.61 9.05
CA THR A 284 22.92 -27.75 8.20
C THR A 284 23.79 -28.94 8.67
N PRO A 285 24.77 -29.41 7.88
CA PRO A 285 25.72 -30.41 8.33
C PRO A 285 26.50 -30.01 9.60
N ASN A 286 26.58 -28.72 9.92
CA ASN A 286 27.44 -28.20 10.98
C ASN A 286 26.66 -27.76 12.23
N PHE A 287 25.42 -27.30 12.07
CA PHE A 287 24.58 -26.82 13.18
C PHE A 287 23.10 -26.89 12.84
N THR A 288 22.28 -26.87 13.88
CA THR A 288 20.83 -26.67 13.78
C THR A 288 20.46 -25.40 14.52
N SER A 289 19.51 -24.63 14.00
CA SER A 289 18.94 -23.49 14.70
C SER A 289 17.41 -23.51 14.67
N ASP A 290 16.80 -23.25 15.82
CA ASP A 290 15.36 -23.11 15.97
C ASP A 290 15.02 -21.70 16.46
N THR A 291 13.95 -21.13 15.91
CA THR A 291 13.37 -19.86 16.35
C THR A 291 11.88 -20.06 16.54
N VAL A 292 11.35 -19.64 17.69
CA VAL A 292 9.90 -19.58 17.94
C VAL A 292 9.59 -18.17 18.38
N SER A 293 8.66 -17.53 17.71
CA SER A 293 8.27 -16.14 17.98
C SER A 293 6.76 -16.03 18.12
N ASP A 294 6.32 -15.40 19.19
CA ASP A 294 4.93 -14.98 19.41
C ASP A 294 4.88 -13.46 19.34
N GLU A 295 4.00 -12.93 18.49
CA GLU A 295 3.74 -11.49 18.41
C GLU A 295 2.24 -11.23 18.58
N THR A 296 1.92 -10.22 19.37
CA THR A 296 0.55 -9.68 19.45
C THR A 296 0.63 -8.16 19.33
N SER A 297 -0.20 -7.61 18.47
CA SER A 297 -0.27 -6.17 18.25
C SER A 297 -1.70 -5.64 18.32
N SER A 298 -1.83 -4.36 18.67
CA SER A 298 -3.12 -3.68 18.67
C SER A 298 -2.95 -2.20 18.33
N GLU A 299 -3.90 -1.68 17.56
CA GLU A 299 -4.07 -0.25 17.32
C GLU A 299 -5.50 0.17 17.60
N SER A 300 -5.67 1.17 18.46
CA SER A 300 -6.96 1.80 18.76
C SER A 300 -6.89 3.28 18.38
N ILE A 301 -7.83 3.74 17.55
CA ILE A 301 -7.87 5.13 17.10
C ILE A 301 -9.26 5.71 17.36
N VAL A 302 -9.29 6.95 17.86
CA VAL A 302 -10.50 7.78 17.90
C VAL A 302 -10.16 9.14 17.31
N SER A 303 -10.96 9.58 16.34
CA SER A 303 -10.81 10.88 15.68
C SER A 303 -12.13 11.63 15.67
N GLY A 304 -12.08 12.94 15.85
CA GLY A 304 -13.20 13.86 15.72
C GLY A 304 -12.83 15.04 14.82
N GLY A 305 -13.71 15.36 13.88
CA GLY A 305 -13.55 16.47 12.94
C GLY A 305 -14.80 17.36 12.85
N LEU A 306 -14.56 18.65 12.75
CA LEU A 306 -15.61 19.66 12.53
C LEU A 306 -15.31 20.43 11.24
N LYS A 307 -16.24 20.35 10.30
CA LYS A 307 -16.20 21.08 9.05
C LYS A 307 -17.20 22.23 9.07
N PHE A 308 -16.74 23.41 8.75
CA PHE A 308 -17.56 24.62 8.73
C PHE A 308 -18.18 24.85 7.35
N ALA A 309 -19.33 25.50 7.32
CA ALA A 309 -19.95 25.91 6.07
C ALA A 309 -18.99 26.82 5.27
N PRO A 310 -18.90 26.65 3.95
CA PRO A 310 -18.08 27.53 3.14
C PRO A 310 -18.52 28.99 3.26
N LEU A 311 -17.57 29.87 3.56
CA LEU A 311 -17.79 31.32 3.58
C LEU A 311 -17.52 31.85 2.17
N VAL A 312 -18.58 32.35 1.50
CA VAL A 312 -18.48 32.98 0.20
C VAL A 312 -18.27 34.49 0.39
N THR A 313 -17.17 35.00 -0.15
CA THR A 313 -16.76 36.39 -0.07
C THR A 313 -16.52 36.96 -1.47
N ARG A 314 -16.30 38.30 -1.57
CA ARG A 314 -15.85 38.91 -2.83
C ARG A 314 -14.48 38.45 -3.32
N PHE A 315 -13.70 37.78 -2.46
CA PHE A 315 -12.39 37.24 -2.77
C PHE A 315 -12.42 35.69 -2.99
N GLY A 316 -13.61 35.14 -3.26
CA GLY A 316 -13.82 33.69 -3.45
C GLY A 316 -14.43 33.00 -2.25
N SER A 317 -14.44 31.67 -2.27
CA SER A 317 -14.95 30.84 -1.20
C SER A 317 -13.81 30.33 -0.32
N VAL A 318 -14.07 30.25 0.98
CA VAL A 318 -13.15 29.67 1.99
C VAL A 318 -13.92 28.60 2.76
N SER A 319 -13.39 27.39 2.81
CA SER A 319 -13.86 26.35 3.73
C SER A 319 -12.79 26.07 4.79
N LEU A 320 -13.23 25.72 5.98
CA LEU A 320 -12.37 25.39 7.12
C LEU A 320 -12.79 24.04 7.70
N GLU A 321 -11.82 23.24 8.03
CA GLU A 321 -12.00 21.98 8.76
C GLU A 321 -10.95 21.90 9.86
N THR A 322 -11.31 21.38 11.03
CA THR A 322 -10.39 21.13 12.14
C THR A 322 -10.77 19.86 12.86
N GLY A 323 -9.80 19.22 13.46
CA GLY A 323 -10.04 17.97 14.19
C GLY A 323 -8.84 17.53 14.99
N SER A 324 -9.03 16.42 15.68
CA SER A 324 -7.98 15.76 16.45
C SER A 324 -8.18 14.25 16.43
N GLU A 325 -7.07 13.54 16.42
CA GLU A 325 -6.96 12.09 16.48
C GLU A 325 -6.13 11.70 17.70
N VAL A 326 -6.57 10.66 18.41
CA VAL A 326 -5.79 9.97 19.44
C VAL A 326 -5.66 8.53 19.01
N ALA A 327 -4.42 8.03 18.99
CA ALA A 327 -4.10 6.65 18.69
C ALA A 327 -3.30 6.04 19.86
N LEU A 328 -3.69 4.82 20.24
CA LEU A 328 -2.96 3.96 21.16
C LEU A 328 -2.54 2.70 20.41
N ASN A 329 -1.26 2.51 20.25
CA ASN A 329 -0.66 1.38 19.56
C ASN A 329 0.21 0.61 20.54
N TRP A 330 0.22 -0.71 20.44
CA TRP A 330 1.20 -1.51 21.15
C TRP A 330 1.50 -2.80 20.38
N VAL A 331 2.72 -3.29 20.58
CA VAL A 331 3.16 -4.61 20.15
C VAL A 331 3.91 -5.27 21.31
N GLU A 332 3.66 -6.53 21.51
CA GLU A 332 4.40 -7.39 22.41
C GLU A 332 4.90 -8.59 21.60
N ARG A 333 6.22 -8.81 21.65
CA ARG A 333 6.86 -9.91 20.94
C ARG A 333 7.82 -10.63 21.89
N SER A 334 7.78 -11.95 21.84
CA SER A 334 8.78 -12.80 22.47
C SER A 334 9.34 -13.78 21.44
N THR A 335 10.67 -13.95 21.44
CA THR A 335 11.35 -14.82 20.50
C THR A 335 12.36 -15.70 21.23
N ALA A 336 12.20 -16.99 21.15
CA ALA A 336 13.13 -17.98 21.69
C ALA A 336 14.07 -18.48 20.59
N PHE A 337 15.37 -18.31 20.79
CA PHE A 337 16.41 -18.78 19.89
C PHE A 337 17.13 -20.00 20.48
N ARG A 338 17.38 -21.02 19.66
CA ARG A 338 18.20 -22.18 20.05
C ARG A 338 19.24 -22.48 18.96
N LEU A 339 20.42 -22.84 19.39
CA LEU A 339 21.51 -23.31 18.51
C LEU A 339 21.98 -24.68 19.02
N ASN A 340 21.92 -25.71 18.17
CA ASN A 340 22.20 -27.11 18.54
C ASN A 340 21.41 -27.56 19.79
N GLY A 341 20.13 -27.15 19.87
CA GLY A 341 19.23 -27.42 20.99
C GLY A 341 19.49 -26.60 22.27
N SER A 342 20.56 -25.81 22.30
CA SER A 342 20.88 -24.94 23.46
C SER A 342 20.29 -23.57 23.29
N PRO A 343 19.64 -22.97 24.32
CA PRO A 343 19.07 -21.64 24.21
C PRO A 343 20.15 -20.57 24.02
N VAL A 344 19.86 -19.58 23.15
CA VAL A 344 20.69 -18.40 22.93
C VAL A 344 19.89 -17.17 23.34
N LEU A 345 20.40 -16.43 24.32
CA LEU A 345 19.77 -15.19 24.81
C LEU A 345 20.32 -14.00 24.03
N LEU A 346 19.42 -13.24 23.41
CA LEU A 346 19.76 -12.00 22.68
C LEU A 346 19.07 -10.81 23.35
N PRO A 347 19.74 -9.65 23.47
CA PRO A 347 19.09 -8.43 23.98
C PRO A 347 17.92 -8.02 23.06
N GLY A 348 16.69 -7.97 23.60
CA GLY A 348 15.47 -7.66 22.84
C GLY A 348 14.71 -8.89 22.33
N ASP A 349 15.01 -10.09 22.87
CA ASP A 349 14.27 -11.34 22.60
C ASP A 349 12.84 -11.33 23.20
N ALA A 350 12.59 -10.50 24.21
CA ALA A 350 11.26 -10.19 24.72
C ALA A 350 11.12 -8.66 24.82
N THR A 351 10.16 -8.11 24.10
CA THR A 351 9.98 -6.65 23.99
C THR A 351 8.50 -6.29 23.90
N ARG A 352 8.11 -5.27 24.66
CA ARG A 352 6.82 -4.58 24.53
C ARG A 352 7.06 -3.12 24.20
N VAL A 353 6.43 -2.65 23.10
CA VAL A 353 6.48 -1.26 22.67
C VAL A 353 5.07 -0.71 22.69
N GLU A 354 4.90 0.46 23.31
CA GLU A 354 3.63 1.18 23.37
C GLU A 354 3.81 2.59 22.80
N GLU A 355 2.86 3.07 22.02
CA GLU A 355 2.82 4.44 21.51
C GLU A 355 1.48 5.07 21.85
N LEU A 356 1.50 6.21 22.53
CA LEU A 356 0.35 7.11 22.64
C LEU A 356 0.62 8.33 21.76
N ARG A 357 -0.21 8.50 20.73
CA ARG A 357 -0.09 9.59 19.76
C ARG A 357 -1.35 10.45 19.76
N ASN A 358 -1.15 11.76 19.75
CA ASN A 358 -2.21 12.73 19.46
C ASN A 358 -1.79 13.58 18.25
N GLU A 359 -2.68 13.71 17.28
CA GLU A 359 -2.51 14.61 16.15
C GLU A 359 -3.71 15.55 16.04
N SER A 360 -3.48 16.85 16.06
CA SER A 360 -4.52 17.86 15.81
C SER A 360 -4.25 18.57 14.49
N PHE A 361 -5.31 18.93 13.77
CA PHE A 361 -5.16 19.55 12.47
C PHE A 361 -6.16 20.69 12.22
N ALA A 362 -5.77 21.59 11.33
CA ALA A 362 -6.61 22.59 10.72
C ALA A 362 -6.31 22.65 9.22
N THR A 363 -7.35 22.55 8.39
CA THR A 363 -7.27 22.64 6.93
C THR A 363 -8.14 23.80 6.46
N SER A 364 -7.60 24.66 5.63
CA SER A 364 -8.33 25.73 4.92
C SER A 364 -8.21 25.50 3.42
N VAL A 365 -9.33 25.54 2.72
CA VAL A 365 -9.36 25.56 1.25
C VAL A 365 -9.90 26.89 0.79
N TRP A 366 -9.06 27.68 0.13
CA TRP A 366 -9.43 28.97 -0.46
C TRP A 366 -9.49 28.82 -1.98
N ALA A 367 -10.66 29.10 -2.55
CA ALA A 367 -10.89 29.16 -3.99
C ALA A 367 -11.16 30.61 -4.39
N PRO A 368 -10.11 31.42 -4.72
CA PRO A 368 -10.28 32.82 -5.14
C PRO A 368 -10.98 32.94 -6.50
N ARG A 369 -10.87 31.92 -7.34
CA ARG A 369 -11.50 31.77 -8.64
C ARG A 369 -11.89 30.31 -8.87
N PRO A 370 -12.85 30.04 -9.79
CA PRO A 370 -13.26 28.65 -10.07
C PRO A 370 -12.13 27.75 -10.61
N ASP A 371 -11.10 28.35 -11.21
CA ASP A 371 -9.96 27.65 -11.83
C ASP A 371 -8.74 27.54 -10.90
N LEU A 372 -8.77 28.12 -9.70
CA LEU A 372 -7.65 28.16 -8.76
C LEU A 372 -8.11 27.80 -7.34
N SER A 373 -7.45 26.83 -6.73
CA SER A 373 -7.67 26.43 -5.34
C SER A 373 -6.34 26.36 -4.60
N ILE A 374 -6.34 26.85 -3.37
CA ILE A 374 -5.21 26.85 -2.46
C ILE A 374 -5.65 26.13 -1.18
N GLU A 375 -5.14 24.94 -0.94
CA GLU A 375 -5.36 24.16 0.28
C GLU A 375 -4.14 24.31 1.19
N THR A 376 -4.38 24.73 2.42
CA THR A 376 -3.36 24.84 3.45
C THR A 376 -3.77 23.98 4.64
N THR A 377 -2.92 23.04 5.03
CA THR A 377 -3.12 22.19 6.22
C THR A 377 -1.98 22.39 7.19
N LEU A 378 -2.30 22.54 8.45
CA LEU A 378 -1.34 22.51 9.54
C LEU A 378 -1.72 21.36 10.46
N ARG A 379 -0.77 20.45 10.70
CA ARG A 379 -0.92 19.33 11.64
C ARG A 379 0.14 19.45 12.73
N TYR A 380 -0.27 19.20 13.95
CA TYR A 380 0.64 19.11 15.08
C TYR A 380 0.47 17.74 15.72
N GLU A 381 1.55 16.97 15.72
CA GLU A 381 1.62 15.65 16.32
C GLU A 381 2.47 15.67 17.57
N ARG A 382 2.00 14.98 18.59
CA ARG A 382 2.78 14.61 19.78
C ARG A 382 2.62 13.13 20.00
N SER A 383 3.75 12.41 20.12
CA SER A 383 3.74 11.01 20.48
C SER A 383 4.70 10.72 21.64
N ARG A 384 4.34 9.69 22.38
CA ARG A 384 5.17 9.11 23.45
C ARG A 384 5.29 7.63 23.17
N ILE A 385 6.53 7.19 22.97
CA ILE A 385 6.86 5.80 22.71
C ILE A 385 7.59 5.27 23.93
N THR A 386 7.11 4.15 24.49
CA THR A 386 7.73 3.44 25.60
C THR A 386 8.09 2.03 25.14
N ALA A 387 9.35 1.67 25.25
CA ALA A 387 9.83 0.31 24.98
C ALA A 387 10.33 -0.32 26.29
N THR A 388 9.91 -1.54 26.58
CA THR A 388 10.34 -2.31 27.75
C THR A 388 10.65 -3.74 27.32
N GLY A 389 11.68 -4.35 27.88
CA GLY A 389 12.03 -5.72 27.54
C GLY A 389 13.42 -6.14 27.99
N SER A 390 13.89 -7.28 27.50
CA SER A 390 15.19 -7.86 27.85
C SER A 390 16.39 -7.00 27.39
N ALA A 391 16.20 -6.10 26.42
CA ALA A 391 17.22 -5.11 26.02
C ALA A 391 17.29 -3.88 26.93
N GLY A 392 16.36 -3.74 27.90
CA GLY A 392 16.22 -2.58 28.78
C GLY A 392 14.88 -1.87 28.60
N ALA A 393 14.79 -0.66 29.16
CA ALA A 393 13.61 0.20 29.01
C ALA A 393 14.03 1.56 28.46
N GLY A 394 13.20 2.12 27.61
CA GLY A 394 13.38 3.45 27.01
C GLY A 394 12.04 4.17 26.87
N GLU A 395 12.08 5.49 26.97
CA GLU A 395 10.93 6.35 26.71
C GLU A 395 11.39 7.51 25.81
N THR A 396 10.65 7.76 24.73
CA THR A 396 10.93 8.82 23.77
C THR A 396 9.68 9.67 23.59
N GLU A 397 9.80 10.97 23.87
CA GLU A 397 8.75 11.95 23.53
C GLU A 397 9.12 12.67 22.23
N LEU A 398 8.17 12.73 21.31
CA LEU A 398 8.32 13.33 20.01
C LEU A 398 7.23 14.38 19.77
N SER A 399 7.58 15.44 19.06
CA SER A 399 6.60 16.43 18.61
C SER A 399 6.99 16.95 17.22
N PHE A 400 5.99 17.05 16.33
CA PHE A 400 6.21 17.43 14.94
C PHE A 400 5.16 18.42 14.48
N LEU A 401 5.62 19.45 13.77
CA LEU A 401 4.76 20.34 13.01
C LEU A 401 4.83 19.92 11.53
N LYS A 402 3.68 19.57 10.94
CA LYS A 402 3.55 19.04 9.58
C LYS A 402 2.70 19.98 8.71
N PRO A 403 3.27 21.06 8.17
CA PRO A 403 2.58 21.96 7.24
C PRO A 403 2.44 21.30 5.86
N ARG A 404 1.33 21.59 5.17
CA ARG A 404 1.10 21.26 3.77
C ARG A 404 0.46 22.44 3.06
N LEU A 405 0.99 22.76 1.89
CA LEU A 405 0.41 23.69 0.93
C LEU A 405 0.19 22.94 -0.40
N ASN A 406 -1.02 23.04 -0.93
CA ASN A 406 -1.36 22.47 -2.23
C ASN A 406 -2.06 23.54 -3.07
N VAL A 407 -1.46 23.94 -4.18
CA VAL A 407 -1.99 24.92 -5.13
C VAL A 407 -2.37 24.18 -6.40
N SER A 408 -3.66 24.18 -6.73
CA SER A 408 -4.18 23.57 -7.95
C SER A 408 -4.74 24.62 -8.88
N TRP A 409 -4.28 24.65 -10.12
CA TRP A 409 -4.69 25.61 -11.14
C TRP A 409 -5.08 24.88 -12.43
N THR A 410 -6.28 25.21 -12.95
CA THR A 410 -6.85 24.65 -14.17
C THR A 410 -6.97 25.76 -15.23
N PRO A 411 -5.84 26.16 -15.90
CA PRO A 411 -5.81 27.31 -16.80
C PRO A 411 -6.74 27.20 -18.00
N ARG A 412 -7.05 25.97 -18.42
CA ARG A 412 -7.94 25.64 -19.54
C ARG A 412 -8.58 24.29 -19.28
N PRO A 413 -9.77 23.99 -19.86
CA PRO A 413 -10.34 22.66 -19.83
C PRO A 413 -9.34 21.59 -20.28
N GLY A 414 -9.20 20.51 -19.49
CA GLY A 414 -8.28 19.42 -19.76
C GLY A 414 -6.83 19.65 -19.28
N HIS A 415 -6.47 20.84 -18.80
CA HIS A 415 -5.12 21.13 -18.28
C HIS A 415 -5.18 21.43 -16.79
N GLN A 416 -4.39 20.73 -15.99
CA GLN A 416 -4.25 20.99 -14.56
C GLN A 416 -2.78 21.07 -14.17
N LEU A 417 -2.44 22.05 -13.36
CA LEU A 417 -1.15 22.19 -12.69
C LEU A 417 -1.37 22.10 -11.19
N VAL A 418 -0.60 21.26 -10.52
CA VAL A 418 -0.63 21.14 -9.06
C VAL A 418 0.77 21.31 -8.53
N PHE A 419 0.92 22.27 -7.60
CA PHE A 419 2.15 22.47 -6.85
C PHE A 419 1.87 22.13 -5.39
N LYS A 420 2.65 21.21 -4.81
CA LYS A 420 2.54 20.76 -3.43
C LYS A 420 3.86 20.91 -2.71
N VAL A 421 3.79 21.45 -1.50
CA VAL A 421 4.90 21.44 -0.52
C VAL A 421 4.35 20.90 0.78
N GLU A 422 5.04 19.92 1.37
CA GLU A 422 4.63 19.36 2.65
C GLU A 422 5.82 18.87 3.46
N ARG A 423 5.66 18.85 4.77
CA ARG A 423 6.53 18.09 5.68
C ARG A 423 5.76 16.91 6.22
N ASN A 424 6.29 15.71 5.94
CA ASN A 424 5.79 14.44 6.45
C ASN A 424 6.76 13.88 7.50
N VAL A 425 6.25 12.99 8.32
CA VAL A 425 7.03 12.23 9.29
C VAL A 425 6.69 10.77 9.07
N ASP A 426 7.71 9.94 8.82
CA ASP A 426 7.54 8.51 8.66
C ASP A 426 7.10 7.86 9.98
N GLN A 427 6.58 6.66 9.89
CA GLN A 427 6.26 5.88 11.09
C GLN A 427 7.39 4.91 11.38
N LEU A 428 7.74 4.80 12.68
CA LEU A 428 8.68 3.80 13.14
C LEU A 428 8.07 2.40 13.04
N SER A 429 8.80 1.47 12.42
CA SER A 429 8.47 0.04 12.52
C SER A 429 8.79 -0.44 13.92
N PHE A 430 7.84 -1.12 14.57
CA PHE A 430 8.10 -1.72 15.88
C PHE A 430 9.16 -2.84 15.82
N GLY A 431 9.36 -3.48 14.65
CA GLY A 431 10.44 -4.43 14.44
C GLY A 431 11.86 -3.85 14.65
N ALA A 432 12.03 -2.51 14.55
CA ALA A 432 13.30 -1.87 14.86
C ALA A 432 13.68 -1.89 16.36
N PHE A 433 12.72 -2.23 17.23
CA PHE A 433 12.91 -2.34 18.68
C PHE A 433 13.18 -3.79 19.14
N VAL A 434 13.13 -4.77 18.21
CA VAL A 434 13.20 -6.21 18.51
C VAL A 434 14.53 -6.82 18.02
N ALA A 435 14.99 -7.89 18.68
CA ALA A 435 16.16 -8.65 18.24
C ALA A 435 15.87 -9.51 17.01
N SER A 436 16.92 -9.78 16.24
CA SER A 436 16.92 -10.75 15.15
C SER A 436 18.23 -11.52 15.11
N ALA A 437 18.23 -12.73 14.54
CA ALA A 437 19.42 -13.54 14.42
C ALA A 437 19.46 -14.25 13.07
N SER A 438 20.62 -14.27 12.42
CA SER A 438 20.97 -15.16 11.32
C SER A 438 22.22 -15.94 11.72
N PHE A 439 22.03 -17.18 12.08
CA PHE A 439 23.15 -18.04 12.51
C PHE A 439 24.02 -18.49 11.30
N GLU A 440 23.45 -18.52 10.10
CA GLU A 440 24.20 -18.83 8.87
C GLU A 440 25.26 -17.76 8.58
N THR A 441 24.88 -16.50 8.67
CA THR A 441 25.79 -15.36 8.38
C THR A 441 26.51 -14.85 9.61
N GLY A 442 26.11 -15.26 10.82
CA GLY A 442 26.58 -14.71 12.09
C GLY A 442 26.19 -13.25 12.30
N ILE A 443 25.15 -12.76 11.60
CA ILE A 443 24.63 -11.41 11.76
C ILE A 443 23.49 -11.44 12.79
N PHE A 444 23.68 -10.67 13.87
CA PHE A 444 22.69 -10.49 14.91
C PHE A 444 22.17 -9.07 14.89
N GLY A 445 20.85 -8.89 14.99
CA GLY A 445 20.17 -7.63 15.17
C GLY A 445 19.87 -7.37 16.63
N ARG A 446 20.01 -6.10 17.06
CA ARG A 446 19.57 -5.66 18.37
C ARG A 446 18.56 -4.55 18.21
N GLY A 447 17.47 -4.60 18.99
CA GLY A 447 16.52 -3.52 19.09
C GLY A 447 17.14 -2.21 19.61
N ASN A 448 16.60 -1.07 19.17
CA ASN A 448 17.04 0.25 19.60
C ASN A 448 15.85 1.11 20.04
N PRO A 449 15.71 1.43 21.34
CA PRO A 449 14.60 2.24 21.84
C PRO A 449 14.73 3.75 21.54
N ASP A 450 15.91 4.23 21.09
CA ASP A 450 16.23 5.65 20.96
C ASP A 450 16.08 6.18 19.51
N ILE A 451 15.44 5.41 18.60
CA ILE A 451 15.25 5.84 17.22
C ILE A 451 14.15 6.89 17.07
N ARG A 452 14.33 7.78 16.08
CA ARG A 452 13.35 8.78 15.70
C ARG A 452 12.84 8.50 14.28
N PRO A 453 11.58 8.82 13.99
CA PRO A 453 11.08 8.70 12.64
C PRO A 453 11.76 9.68 11.69
N ALA A 454 12.00 9.25 10.45
CA ALA A 454 12.52 10.13 9.42
C ALA A 454 11.51 11.23 9.08
N GLN A 455 12.02 12.45 8.84
CA GLN A 455 11.24 13.62 8.50
C GLN A 455 11.51 13.98 7.05
N ILE A 456 10.45 14.11 6.24
CA ILE A 456 10.54 14.30 4.80
C ILE A 456 9.95 15.65 4.43
N GLY A 457 10.79 16.57 3.99
CA GLY A 457 10.40 17.79 3.29
C GLY A 457 10.20 17.48 1.80
N LEU A 458 8.99 17.64 1.29
CA LEU A 458 8.62 17.30 -0.08
C LEU A 458 8.17 18.53 -0.85
N ALA A 459 8.69 18.71 -2.07
CA ALA A 459 8.20 19.64 -3.08
C ALA A 459 7.84 18.86 -4.35
N GLN A 460 6.61 19.03 -4.84
CA GLN A 460 6.11 18.30 -6.01
C GLN A 460 5.46 19.27 -7.01
N LEU A 461 5.76 19.08 -8.28
CA LEU A 461 5.08 19.71 -9.39
C LEU A 461 4.44 18.64 -10.27
N ARG A 462 3.13 18.71 -10.45
CA ARG A 462 2.37 17.80 -11.29
C ARG A 462 1.64 18.56 -12.37
N TYR A 463 1.81 18.15 -13.62
CA TYR A 463 1.04 18.63 -14.76
C TYR A 463 0.23 17.48 -15.34
N GLU A 464 -1.06 17.74 -15.58
CA GLU A 464 -1.98 16.81 -16.23
C GLU A 464 -2.59 17.46 -17.46
N TYR A 465 -2.62 16.72 -18.56
CA TYR A 465 -3.33 17.07 -19.77
C TYR A 465 -4.27 15.94 -20.18
N VAL A 466 -5.58 16.19 -20.13
CA VAL A 466 -6.63 15.27 -20.60
C VAL A 466 -7.09 15.74 -21.97
N PHE A 467 -7.01 14.87 -22.94
CA PHE A 467 -7.40 15.13 -24.33
C PHE A 467 -8.31 14.02 -24.82
N ASP A 468 -9.16 14.36 -25.78
CA ASP A 468 -10.19 13.44 -26.25
C ASP A 468 -11.09 12.91 -25.11
N ARG A 469 -11.79 11.80 -25.33
CA ARG A 469 -12.63 11.18 -24.30
C ARG A 469 -11.84 10.34 -23.28
N GLN A 470 -10.62 9.89 -23.62
CA GLN A 470 -9.90 8.88 -22.86
C GLN A 470 -8.37 9.08 -22.86
N GLY A 471 -7.88 10.08 -23.58
CA GLY A 471 -6.47 10.38 -23.64
C GLY A 471 -6.01 11.18 -22.44
N SER A 472 -4.83 10.91 -21.92
CA SER A 472 -4.21 11.68 -20.85
C SER A 472 -2.69 11.60 -20.89
N PHE A 473 -2.07 12.67 -20.41
CA PHE A 473 -0.64 12.72 -20.12
C PHE A 473 -0.45 13.36 -18.75
N VAL A 474 0.34 12.72 -17.90
CA VAL A 474 0.70 13.22 -16.57
C VAL A 474 2.23 13.25 -16.45
N ALA A 475 2.76 14.39 -16.05
CA ALA A 475 4.17 14.57 -15.67
C ALA A 475 4.23 14.98 -14.20
N GLU A 476 5.05 14.32 -13.41
CA GLU A 476 5.22 14.59 -11.99
C GLU A 476 6.70 14.62 -11.66
N LEU A 477 7.13 15.71 -11.03
CA LEU A 477 8.49 15.92 -10.54
C LEU A 477 8.42 16.11 -9.04
N THR A 478 9.15 15.31 -8.29
CA THR A 478 9.19 15.35 -6.83
C THR A 478 10.62 15.48 -6.34
N HIS A 479 10.84 16.42 -5.45
CA HIS A 479 12.08 16.60 -4.70
C HIS A 479 11.81 16.35 -3.22
N GLU A 480 12.66 15.57 -2.56
CA GLU A 480 12.55 15.21 -1.17
C GLU A 480 13.87 15.42 -0.45
N ASP A 481 13.86 16.22 0.62
CA ASP A 481 14.91 16.30 1.62
C ASP A 481 14.49 15.47 2.83
N ILE A 482 15.30 14.50 3.22
CA ILE A 482 15.00 13.51 4.27
C ILE A 482 15.97 13.72 5.41
N GLU A 483 15.46 14.06 6.57
CA GLU A 483 16.23 14.16 7.84
C GLU A 483 15.99 12.91 8.68
N ASP A 484 16.93 12.61 9.59
CA ASP A 484 16.85 11.45 10.50
C ASP A 484 16.70 10.10 9.77
N VAL A 485 17.39 9.94 8.62
CA VAL A 485 17.36 8.70 7.83
C VAL A 485 17.74 7.51 8.70
N LEU A 486 16.95 6.44 8.62
CA LEU A 486 17.24 5.19 9.32
C LEU A 486 18.26 4.37 8.54
N GLY A 487 19.28 3.91 9.22
CA GLY A 487 20.31 3.02 8.68
C GLY A 487 20.82 2.07 9.76
N GLN A 488 21.61 1.09 9.36
CA GLN A 488 22.20 0.14 10.29
C GLN A 488 23.67 0.50 10.56
N VAL A 489 24.06 0.37 11.83
CA VAL A 489 25.44 0.50 12.31
C VAL A 489 25.84 -0.72 13.12
N VAL A 490 27.15 -0.97 13.26
CA VAL A 490 27.65 -2.05 14.12
C VAL A 490 27.85 -1.51 15.55
N VAL A 491 27.32 -2.25 16.51
CA VAL A 491 27.58 -2.06 17.93
C VAL A 491 28.24 -3.34 18.47
N VAL A 492 29.25 -3.21 19.31
CA VAL A 492 29.95 -4.35 19.94
C VAL A 492 29.61 -4.36 21.43
N GLU A 493 28.95 -5.41 21.88
CA GLU A 493 28.53 -5.56 23.27
C GLU A 493 28.75 -7.01 23.74
N THR A 494 28.84 -7.18 25.06
CA THR A 494 28.86 -8.50 25.68
C THR A 494 27.47 -8.80 26.25
N PRO A 495 26.66 -9.67 25.61
CA PRO A 495 25.33 -10.03 26.10
C PRO A 495 25.39 -10.63 27.52
N PRO A 496 24.30 -10.56 28.30
CA PRO A 496 24.21 -11.23 29.59
C PRO A 496 24.53 -12.72 29.48
N GLY A 497 25.49 -13.21 30.28
CA GLY A 497 25.93 -14.60 30.27
C GLY A 497 26.99 -14.96 29.22
N ALA A 498 27.29 -14.08 28.27
CA ALA A 498 28.37 -14.28 27.32
C ALA A 498 29.73 -13.88 27.90
N THR A 499 30.80 -14.58 27.51
CA THR A 499 32.20 -14.30 27.93
C THR A 499 32.97 -13.49 26.90
N GLN A 500 32.42 -13.36 25.67
CA GLN A 500 33.05 -12.64 24.57
C GLN A 500 32.10 -11.56 24.02
N PRO A 501 32.65 -10.45 23.52
CA PRO A 501 31.85 -9.43 22.87
C PRO A 501 31.26 -9.95 21.55
N VAL A 502 29.98 -9.63 21.30
CA VAL A 502 29.25 -9.96 20.07
C VAL A 502 29.00 -8.66 19.29
N ARG A 503 29.02 -8.76 17.96
CA ARG A 503 28.69 -7.65 17.07
C ARG A 503 27.19 -7.70 16.72
N PHE A 504 26.52 -6.58 16.92
CA PHE A 504 25.12 -6.41 16.57
C PHE A 504 24.96 -5.34 15.50
N ASN A 505 24.12 -5.61 14.52
CA ASN A 505 23.58 -4.58 13.63
C ASN A 505 22.44 -3.88 14.37
N VAL A 506 22.53 -2.57 14.48
CA VAL A 506 21.53 -1.76 15.20
C VAL A 506 21.00 -0.68 14.28
N THR A 507 19.68 -0.59 14.16
CA THR A 507 19.03 0.50 13.44
C THR A 507 19.19 1.81 14.21
N ARG A 508 19.68 2.86 13.54
CA ARG A 508 19.88 4.21 14.10
C ARG A 508 19.54 5.28 13.06
N ASN A 509 19.36 6.51 13.54
CA ASN A 509 19.34 7.68 12.68
C ASN A 509 20.78 7.98 12.25
N VAL A 510 21.04 7.97 10.92
CA VAL A 510 22.40 7.99 10.36
C VAL A 510 22.70 9.24 9.53
N GLY A 511 21.83 10.24 9.55
CA GLY A 511 22.02 11.49 8.84
C GLY A 511 20.86 11.88 7.95
N SER A 512 21.16 12.48 6.79
CA SER A 512 20.17 12.98 5.84
C SER A 512 20.33 12.33 4.47
N ALA A 513 19.29 12.45 3.64
CA ALA A 513 19.30 12.03 2.26
C ALA A 513 18.54 13.03 1.38
N ARG A 514 18.81 12.97 0.08
CA ARG A 514 18.02 13.63 -0.96
C ARG A 514 17.48 12.60 -1.92
N ARG A 515 16.27 12.85 -2.45
CA ARG A 515 15.67 12.00 -3.46
C ARG A 515 14.90 12.82 -4.48
N ASP A 516 15.24 12.66 -5.76
CA ASP A 516 14.56 13.25 -6.89
C ASP A 516 13.84 12.17 -7.68
N THR A 517 12.57 12.38 -7.99
CA THR A 517 11.76 11.44 -8.76
C THR A 517 11.07 12.18 -9.92
N ALA A 518 11.24 11.65 -11.14
CA ALA A 518 10.48 12.06 -12.30
C ALA A 518 9.59 10.90 -12.77
N ARG A 519 8.28 11.14 -12.82
CA ARG A 519 7.29 10.17 -13.28
C ARG A 519 6.51 10.73 -14.45
N PHE A 520 6.38 9.93 -15.51
CA PHE A 520 5.57 10.24 -16.68
C PHE A 520 4.60 9.10 -16.92
N THR A 521 3.32 9.46 -17.14
CA THR A 521 2.28 8.48 -17.46
C THR A 521 1.48 8.98 -18.65
N GLY A 522 1.24 8.11 -19.61
CA GLY A 522 0.50 8.43 -20.82
C GLY A 522 -0.59 7.40 -21.11
N ARG A 523 -1.69 7.87 -21.67
CA ARG A 523 -2.79 7.05 -22.19
C ARG A 523 -3.25 7.62 -23.52
N LEU A 524 -3.11 6.86 -24.61
CA LEU A 524 -3.40 7.28 -25.97
C LEU A 524 -4.50 6.40 -26.57
N PRO A 525 -5.71 6.93 -26.78
CA PRO A 525 -6.75 6.27 -27.57
C PRO A 525 -6.31 6.14 -29.03
N LEU A 526 -6.51 4.97 -29.62
CA LEU A 526 -6.03 4.65 -30.95
C LEU A 526 -7.14 4.66 -32.03
N ASP A 527 -8.36 5.08 -31.67
CA ASP A 527 -9.50 5.13 -32.60
C ASP A 527 -9.19 5.98 -33.84
N ARG A 528 -8.48 7.10 -33.68
CA ARG A 528 -8.04 7.98 -34.78
C ARG A 528 -7.03 7.33 -35.72
N TYR A 529 -6.35 6.28 -35.23
CA TYR A 529 -5.37 5.53 -36.01
C TYR A 529 -5.94 4.23 -36.60
N GLY A 530 -7.28 4.07 -36.54
CA GLY A 530 -8.00 2.90 -37.11
C GLY A 530 -8.09 1.68 -36.18
N VAL A 531 -7.55 1.76 -34.93
CA VAL A 531 -7.66 0.68 -33.94
C VAL A 531 -8.82 1.01 -33.01
N ILE A 532 -10.04 0.73 -33.45
CA ILE A 532 -11.26 1.05 -32.72
C ILE A 532 -11.27 0.35 -31.34
N GLY A 533 -11.55 1.14 -30.28
CA GLY A 533 -11.55 0.69 -28.88
C GLY A 533 -10.17 0.32 -28.36
N GLY A 534 -9.10 0.66 -29.09
CA GLY A 534 -7.72 0.43 -28.71
C GLY A 534 -7.16 1.58 -27.86
N ILE A 535 -6.43 1.23 -26.82
CA ILE A 535 -5.74 2.19 -25.94
C ILE A 535 -4.30 1.71 -25.72
N LEU A 536 -3.36 2.58 -25.99
CA LEU A 536 -1.96 2.42 -25.60
C LEU A 536 -1.73 3.20 -24.29
N SER A 537 -1.15 2.56 -23.28
CA SER A 537 -0.80 3.18 -22.01
C SER A 537 0.65 2.91 -21.65
N GLY A 538 1.29 3.82 -20.95
CA GLY A 538 2.66 3.61 -20.50
C GLY A 538 3.02 4.51 -19.34
N SER A 539 3.99 4.09 -18.56
CA SER A 539 4.59 4.90 -17.51
C SER A 539 6.11 4.74 -17.49
N VAL A 540 6.80 5.79 -17.10
CA VAL A 540 8.22 5.80 -16.82
C VAL A 540 8.42 6.45 -15.47
N ASN A 541 9.24 5.84 -14.63
CA ASN A 541 9.64 6.37 -13.32
C ASN A 541 11.16 6.36 -13.25
N TRP A 542 11.73 7.52 -13.01
CA TRP A 542 13.17 7.69 -12.83
C TRP A 542 13.43 8.31 -11.47
N ARG A 543 14.33 7.68 -10.68
CA ARG A 543 14.65 8.09 -9.32
C ARG A 543 16.15 8.18 -9.12
N VAL A 544 16.58 9.26 -8.49
CA VAL A 544 17.96 9.49 -8.06
C VAL A 544 17.91 9.85 -6.58
N SER A 545 18.71 9.16 -5.77
CA SER A 545 18.87 9.47 -4.36
C SER A 545 20.33 9.51 -3.97
N GLU A 546 20.63 10.24 -2.90
CA GLU A 546 21.97 10.40 -2.35
C GLU A 546 21.91 10.48 -0.83
N THR A 547 22.75 9.72 -0.16
CA THR A 547 22.97 9.74 1.30
C THR A 547 24.38 9.31 1.61
N GLU A 548 24.96 9.79 2.71
CA GLU A 548 26.23 9.29 3.21
C GLU A 548 26.06 7.90 3.83
N ASP A 549 26.92 6.97 3.47
CA ASP A 549 26.94 5.64 4.06
C ASP A 549 27.54 5.71 5.47
N PRO A 550 26.83 5.28 6.53
CA PRO A 550 27.30 5.42 7.92
C PRO A 550 28.51 4.57 8.27
N VAL A 551 28.91 3.67 7.36
CA VAL A 551 30.05 2.75 7.57
C VAL A 551 31.27 3.18 6.77
N THR A 552 31.07 3.53 5.50
CA THR A 552 32.19 3.87 4.59
C THR A 552 32.43 5.36 4.46
N PHE A 553 31.48 6.20 4.89
CA PHE A 553 31.48 7.66 4.76
C PHE A 553 31.58 8.15 3.30
N LEU A 554 31.13 7.32 2.37
CA LEU A 554 31.02 7.64 0.96
C LEU A 554 29.57 7.84 0.58
N ASP A 555 29.33 8.71 -0.41
CA ASP A 555 27.99 8.91 -0.95
C ASP A 555 27.50 7.67 -1.67
N ARG A 556 26.22 7.34 -1.44
CA ARG A 556 25.52 6.22 -2.07
C ARG A 556 24.04 6.51 -2.27
N ARG A 557 23.37 5.67 -3.03
CA ARG A 557 21.89 5.67 -3.08
C ARG A 557 21.29 5.16 -1.78
N LEU A 558 20.04 5.52 -1.52
CA LEU A 558 19.24 4.89 -0.48
C LEU A 558 19.11 3.39 -0.73
N SER A 559 19.11 2.60 0.35
CA SER A 559 18.91 1.14 0.26
C SER A 559 17.53 0.77 -0.30
N GLY A 560 17.47 -0.30 -1.10
CA GLY A 560 16.22 -0.87 -1.61
C GLY A 560 15.57 -0.08 -2.75
N GLU A 561 16.15 1.02 -3.21
CA GLU A 561 15.54 1.82 -4.26
C GLU A 561 15.74 1.23 -5.67
N GLN A 562 14.65 1.23 -6.43
CA GLN A 562 14.67 1.00 -7.87
C GLN A 562 14.88 2.32 -8.60
N PRO A 563 16.04 2.53 -9.28
CA PRO A 563 16.38 3.81 -9.91
C PRO A 563 15.58 4.11 -11.17
N PHE A 564 15.18 3.07 -11.90
CA PHE A 564 14.45 3.20 -13.15
C PHE A 564 13.41 2.10 -13.29
N GLY A 565 12.22 2.47 -13.74
CA GLY A 565 11.16 1.53 -14.06
C GLY A 565 10.29 2.05 -15.17
N TRP A 566 9.75 1.16 -15.99
CA TRP A 566 8.79 1.47 -17.03
C TRP A 566 7.71 0.40 -17.12
N SER A 567 6.54 0.80 -17.61
CA SER A 567 5.49 -0.11 -18.02
C SER A 567 4.89 0.33 -19.35
N LEU A 568 4.49 -0.63 -20.18
CA LEU A 568 3.80 -0.41 -21.43
C LEU A 568 2.63 -1.39 -21.54
N GLY A 569 1.45 -0.88 -21.83
CA GLY A 569 0.24 -1.68 -21.97
C GLY A 569 -0.53 -1.31 -23.23
N PHE A 570 -1.08 -2.31 -23.87
CA PHE A 570 -2.08 -2.14 -24.92
C PHE A 570 -3.35 -2.86 -24.49
N SER A 571 -4.50 -2.23 -24.63
CA SER A 571 -5.80 -2.86 -24.41
C SER A 571 -6.76 -2.52 -25.54
N GLN A 572 -7.62 -3.47 -25.92
CA GLN A 572 -8.66 -3.23 -26.90
C GLN A 572 -10.00 -3.81 -26.46
N ASN A 573 -11.05 -3.04 -26.65
CA ASN A 573 -12.42 -3.44 -26.37
C ASN A 573 -13.18 -3.67 -27.68
N LEU A 574 -13.51 -4.93 -27.95
CA LEU A 574 -14.28 -5.37 -29.13
C LEU A 574 -15.77 -5.46 -28.74
N VAL A 575 -16.44 -4.29 -28.68
CA VAL A 575 -17.83 -4.14 -28.18
C VAL A 575 -18.79 -5.13 -28.82
N ALA A 576 -18.74 -5.29 -30.14
CA ALA A 576 -19.63 -6.20 -30.87
C ALA A 576 -19.44 -7.69 -30.53
N ARG A 577 -18.21 -8.07 -30.13
CA ARG A 577 -17.85 -9.44 -29.73
C ARG A 577 -17.98 -9.68 -28.23
N ARG A 578 -18.21 -8.61 -27.45
CA ARG A 578 -18.25 -8.68 -25.99
C ARG A 578 -16.93 -9.16 -25.39
N ILE A 579 -15.83 -8.85 -26.03
CA ILE A 579 -14.47 -9.26 -25.67
C ILE A 579 -13.64 -8.02 -25.41
N SER A 580 -12.88 -8.03 -24.34
CA SER A 580 -11.76 -7.13 -24.12
C SER A 580 -10.48 -7.95 -23.95
N TRP A 581 -9.37 -7.47 -24.50
CA TRP A 581 -8.09 -8.13 -24.37
C TRP A 581 -7.00 -7.08 -24.17
N GLY A 582 -5.87 -7.51 -23.64
CA GLY A 582 -4.74 -6.63 -23.43
C GLY A 582 -3.43 -7.40 -23.32
N VAL A 583 -2.35 -6.67 -23.56
CA VAL A 583 -0.98 -7.11 -23.32
C VAL A 583 -0.26 -6.03 -22.52
N ASN A 584 0.57 -6.44 -21.59
CA ASN A 584 1.37 -5.54 -20.78
C ASN A 584 2.80 -6.05 -20.72
N ALA A 585 3.75 -5.13 -20.64
CA ALA A 585 5.14 -5.40 -20.36
C ALA A 585 5.65 -4.38 -19.35
N SER A 586 6.56 -4.78 -18.48
CA SER A 586 7.19 -3.90 -17.51
C SER A 586 8.66 -4.19 -17.39
N SER A 587 9.42 -3.16 -16.96
CA SER A 587 10.84 -3.33 -16.65
C SER A 587 10.99 -4.41 -15.59
N GLY A 588 12.14 -5.04 -15.60
CA GLY A 588 12.62 -5.81 -14.47
C GLY A 588 12.81 -4.93 -13.23
N PHE A 589 13.19 -5.58 -12.17
CA PHE A 589 13.49 -4.97 -10.88
C PHE A 589 15.00 -4.89 -10.68
N TYR A 590 15.48 -3.82 -10.04
CA TYR A 590 16.85 -3.67 -9.56
C TYR A 590 16.85 -2.93 -8.24
N SER A 591 17.46 -3.51 -7.20
CA SER A 591 17.71 -2.82 -5.93
C SER A 591 19.04 -3.24 -5.32
N ARG A 592 19.63 -2.35 -4.53
CA ARG A 592 20.84 -2.62 -3.76
C ARG A 592 20.62 -2.22 -2.31
N ASN A 593 20.93 -3.12 -1.39
CA ASN A 593 20.85 -2.91 0.04
C ASN A 593 22.23 -2.86 0.66
N PHE A 594 22.41 -1.93 1.59
CA PHE A 594 23.68 -1.66 2.25
C PHE A 594 23.52 -1.91 3.74
N ALA A 595 24.04 -3.03 4.22
CA ALA A 595 24.17 -3.31 5.64
C ALA A 595 25.63 -3.07 6.10
N PRO A 596 25.90 -2.96 7.40
CA PRO A 596 27.27 -2.67 7.88
C PRO A 596 28.31 -3.69 7.45
N SER A 597 27.97 -4.98 7.44
CA SER A 597 28.86 -6.08 7.11
C SER A 597 28.45 -6.87 5.86
N SER A 598 27.45 -6.39 5.12
CA SER A 598 27.03 -7.04 3.87
C SER A 598 26.51 -6.06 2.83
N LEU A 599 26.51 -6.49 1.59
CA LEU A 599 25.85 -5.85 0.47
C LEU A 599 24.96 -6.90 -0.21
N SER A 600 23.74 -6.52 -0.59
CA SER A 600 22.92 -7.37 -1.45
C SER A 600 22.40 -6.59 -2.65
N THR A 601 22.41 -7.22 -3.80
CA THR A 601 21.86 -6.68 -5.05
C THR A 601 20.83 -7.68 -5.58
N ASN A 602 19.61 -7.24 -5.81
CA ASN A 602 18.54 -8.06 -6.38
C ASN A 602 18.15 -7.49 -7.74
N ARG A 603 17.98 -8.36 -8.72
CA ARG A 603 17.54 -7.97 -10.06
C ARG A 603 16.66 -9.04 -10.68
N SER A 604 15.74 -8.60 -11.52
CA SER A 604 14.99 -9.46 -12.44
C SER A 604 14.92 -8.81 -13.82
N ASP A 605 14.77 -9.61 -14.84
CA ASP A 605 14.54 -9.13 -16.21
C ASP A 605 13.09 -8.65 -16.40
N PRO A 606 12.76 -7.99 -17.53
CA PRO A 606 11.40 -7.56 -17.83
C PRO A 606 10.39 -8.70 -17.80
N SER A 607 9.17 -8.37 -17.37
CA SER A 607 8.02 -9.28 -17.35
C SER A 607 6.98 -8.87 -18.40
N ALA A 608 6.15 -9.83 -18.82
CA ALA A 608 5.07 -9.60 -19.77
C ALA A 608 3.82 -10.38 -19.39
N SER A 609 2.65 -9.85 -19.73
CA SER A 609 1.38 -10.54 -19.53
C SER A 609 0.41 -10.28 -20.68
N ALA A 610 -0.51 -11.20 -20.91
CA ALA A 610 -1.61 -11.05 -21.83
C ALA A 610 -2.89 -11.60 -21.21
N ASN A 611 -4.00 -10.93 -21.44
CA ASN A 611 -5.28 -11.35 -20.90
C ASN A 611 -6.41 -11.12 -21.90
N ILE A 612 -7.45 -11.93 -21.78
CA ILE A 612 -8.71 -11.82 -22.50
C ILE A 612 -9.86 -11.96 -21.52
N THR A 613 -10.87 -11.13 -21.65
CA THR A 613 -12.11 -11.21 -20.88
C THR A 613 -13.30 -11.24 -21.83
N TRP A 614 -14.15 -12.25 -21.69
CA TRP A 614 -15.40 -12.39 -22.43
C TRP A 614 -16.59 -12.19 -21.49
N ARG A 615 -17.51 -11.32 -21.88
CA ARG A 615 -18.74 -11.00 -21.13
C ARG A 615 -19.98 -11.36 -21.99
N PRO A 616 -20.39 -12.65 -22.00
CA PRO A 616 -21.51 -13.11 -22.82
C PRO A 616 -22.83 -12.45 -22.44
N ASP A 617 -23.03 -12.15 -21.16
CA ASP A 617 -24.16 -11.39 -20.65
C ASP A 617 -23.67 -10.37 -19.58
N PRO A 618 -24.52 -9.42 -19.12
CA PRO A 618 -24.14 -8.40 -18.14
C PRO A 618 -23.70 -8.96 -16.77
N ASN A 619 -24.12 -10.18 -16.45
CA ASN A 619 -23.93 -10.79 -15.14
C ASN A 619 -22.80 -11.83 -15.13
N LEU A 620 -22.25 -12.22 -16.29
CA LEU A 620 -21.19 -13.22 -16.39
C LEU A 620 -19.92 -12.63 -17.03
N SER A 621 -18.80 -12.78 -16.35
CA SER A 621 -17.47 -12.44 -16.84
C SER A 621 -16.56 -13.66 -16.74
N LEU A 622 -15.94 -14.02 -17.86
CA LEU A 622 -14.97 -15.09 -17.97
C LEU A 622 -13.64 -14.47 -18.41
N SER A 623 -12.58 -14.71 -17.67
CA SER A 623 -11.26 -14.19 -18.00
C SER A 623 -10.24 -15.32 -18.06
N ALA A 624 -9.27 -15.18 -18.96
CA ALA A 624 -8.11 -16.04 -19.06
C ALA A 624 -6.89 -15.21 -19.48
N GLY A 625 -5.71 -15.68 -19.15
CA GLY A 625 -4.49 -15.00 -19.57
C GLY A 625 -3.24 -15.76 -19.19
N PHE A 626 -2.11 -15.14 -19.54
CA PHE A 626 -0.78 -15.63 -19.27
C PHE A 626 0.08 -14.50 -18.73
N SER A 627 1.00 -14.84 -17.82
CA SER A 627 2.07 -13.95 -17.38
C SER A 627 3.40 -14.70 -17.41
N TYR A 628 4.42 -14.01 -17.91
CA TYR A 628 5.80 -14.45 -17.87
C TYR A 628 6.53 -13.68 -16.78
N SER A 629 7.10 -14.40 -15.82
CA SER A 629 8.01 -13.89 -14.81
C SER A 629 9.43 -14.36 -15.15
N SER A 630 10.35 -13.43 -15.30
CA SER A 630 11.75 -13.74 -15.51
C SER A 630 12.39 -14.29 -14.24
N LYS A 631 13.56 -14.87 -14.39
CA LYS A 631 14.39 -15.30 -13.26
C LYS A 631 14.73 -14.11 -12.35
N ASN A 632 14.78 -14.38 -11.06
CA ASN A 632 15.32 -13.48 -10.06
C ASN A 632 16.79 -13.83 -9.84
N GLU A 633 17.65 -12.83 -9.81
CA GLU A 633 19.07 -12.98 -9.50
C GLU A 633 19.41 -12.14 -8.27
N SER A 634 20.10 -12.75 -7.32
CA SER A 634 20.59 -12.09 -6.12
C SER A 634 22.09 -12.25 -6.02
N GLU A 635 22.77 -11.16 -5.71
CA GLU A 635 24.21 -11.15 -5.36
C GLU A 635 24.32 -10.68 -3.91
N PHE A 636 25.00 -11.46 -3.09
CA PHE A 636 25.24 -11.14 -1.68
C PHE A 636 26.73 -11.22 -1.37
N THR A 637 27.29 -10.13 -0.83
CA THR A 637 28.67 -10.07 -0.36
C THR A 637 28.69 -9.97 1.15
N LEU A 638 29.31 -10.95 1.84
CA LEU A 638 29.57 -10.88 3.27
C LEU A 638 31.01 -10.39 3.52
N PHE A 639 31.15 -9.47 4.47
CA PHE A 639 32.43 -8.95 4.94
C PHE A 639 32.76 -9.52 6.32
N GLY A 640 34.03 -9.71 6.64
CA GLY A 640 34.48 -10.21 7.95
C GLY A 640 34.28 -9.24 9.12
N GLY A 641 33.60 -8.12 8.88
CA GLY A 641 33.30 -7.05 9.81
C GLY A 641 32.71 -5.85 9.10
N PRO A 642 32.74 -4.64 9.68
CA PRO A 642 32.29 -3.42 9.00
C PRO A 642 33.02 -3.25 7.65
N ARG A 643 32.28 -2.89 6.61
CA ARG A 643 32.76 -2.78 5.21
C ARG A 643 33.95 -1.86 4.98
N ASN A 644 34.16 -0.90 5.89
CA ASN A 644 35.33 0.00 5.87
C ASN A 644 36.57 -0.56 6.56
N LEU A 645 36.45 -1.65 7.34
CA LEU A 645 37.52 -2.20 8.19
C LEU A 645 37.91 -3.62 7.76
N ALA A 646 37.02 -4.35 7.08
CA ALA A 646 37.23 -5.75 6.74
C ALA A 646 36.99 -5.99 5.25
N GLY A 647 37.78 -6.89 4.66
CA GLY A 647 37.54 -7.37 3.30
C GLY A 647 36.36 -8.35 3.22
N PRO A 648 35.89 -8.67 2.01
CA PRO A 648 34.88 -9.70 1.79
C PRO A 648 35.35 -11.06 2.28
N VAL A 649 34.45 -11.84 2.88
CA VAL A 649 34.65 -13.24 3.23
C VAL A 649 34.26 -14.12 2.06
N TYR A 650 33.11 -13.77 1.44
CA TYR A 650 32.63 -14.44 0.24
C TYR A 650 31.67 -13.54 -0.56
N ASN A 651 31.53 -13.90 -1.83
CA ASN A 651 30.45 -13.45 -2.71
C ASN A 651 29.56 -14.63 -3.04
N GLU A 652 28.25 -14.45 -2.89
CA GLU A 652 27.25 -15.46 -3.21
C GLU A 652 26.33 -14.96 -4.32
N PHE A 653 26.06 -15.82 -5.27
CA PHE A 653 25.13 -15.61 -6.36
C PHE A 653 24.00 -16.62 -6.24
N SER A 654 22.75 -16.15 -6.28
CA SER A 654 21.58 -16.98 -6.29
C SER A 654 20.72 -16.66 -7.50
N THR A 655 20.28 -17.66 -8.22
CA THR A 655 19.45 -17.50 -9.42
C THR A 655 18.21 -18.38 -9.28
N GLY A 656 17.03 -17.75 -9.29
CA GLY A 656 15.73 -18.44 -9.32
C GLY A 656 15.32 -18.83 -10.73
N ARG A 657 14.22 -19.56 -10.86
CA ARG A 657 13.69 -20.01 -12.16
C ARG A 657 12.77 -18.98 -12.82
N GLU A 658 12.69 -19.08 -14.14
CA GLU A 658 11.65 -18.42 -14.93
C GLU A 658 10.32 -19.17 -14.76
N ALA A 659 9.20 -18.44 -14.76
CA ALA A 659 7.87 -19.01 -14.69
C ALA A 659 6.94 -18.44 -15.77
N LEU A 660 6.22 -19.32 -16.44
CA LEU A 660 5.03 -18.97 -17.22
C LEU A 660 3.81 -19.40 -16.41
N GLN A 661 2.93 -18.44 -16.13
CA GLN A 661 1.71 -18.67 -15.38
C GLN A 661 0.51 -18.49 -16.32
N ALA A 662 -0.45 -19.39 -16.24
CA ALA A 662 -1.75 -19.28 -16.88
C ALA A 662 -2.79 -19.05 -15.79
N PHE A 663 -3.72 -18.11 -16.01
CA PHE A 663 -4.84 -17.91 -15.11
C PHE A 663 -6.19 -18.02 -15.82
N VAL A 664 -7.17 -18.46 -15.08
CA VAL A 664 -8.57 -18.44 -15.45
C VAL A 664 -9.41 -17.89 -14.30
N SER A 665 -10.46 -17.15 -14.63
CA SER A 665 -11.43 -16.72 -13.64
C SER A 665 -12.84 -16.63 -14.21
N ALA A 666 -13.82 -16.88 -13.37
CA ALA A 666 -15.23 -16.75 -13.69
C ALA A 666 -15.92 -15.96 -12.57
N ARG A 667 -16.74 -14.96 -12.93
CA ARG A 667 -17.55 -14.19 -11.98
C ARG A 667 -18.99 -14.14 -12.49
N ARG A 668 -19.93 -14.45 -11.60
CA ARG A 668 -21.36 -14.29 -11.84
C ARG A 668 -21.96 -13.37 -10.80
N SER A 669 -22.68 -12.33 -11.26
CA SER A 669 -23.46 -11.41 -10.43
C SER A 669 -24.94 -11.73 -10.51
N PHE A 670 -25.72 -11.37 -9.48
CA PHE A 670 -27.18 -11.57 -9.42
C PHE A 670 -27.88 -10.43 -8.67
#